data_ed8eeb107cc8bc6a6255c4c03521fb16
#
_entry.id   ed8eeb107cc8bc6a6255c4c03521fb16
#
_cell.length_a   1.000
_cell.length_b   1.000
_cell.length_c   1.000
_cell.angle_alpha   90.00
_cell.angle_beta   90.00
_cell.angle_gamma   90.00
#
_symmetry.space_group_name_H-M   'P 1'
#
loop_
_entity.id
_entity.type
_entity.pdbx_description
1 polymer ?
#
loop_
_entity_poly.entity_id
_entity_poly.type
_entity_poly.pdbx_seq_one_letter_code
_entity_poly.pdbx_strand_id
1 'polypeptide(L)'
;AFDTIYAEGQRRYVESLSSYARQFLERMDKPDVDFMQGISPAMAIQQKNTTSNPRSTVGTTTEIYDYLRLMYARIGKTFSPVSGKEVKKDTPTTVIDDIYKEWDEGERFYILFEFPRHDKQKISEEIAALVERGFTRLLGPDEQIIDLNEIGTKYKGISPDTHLVLVDRLALKKDDPDARSRLADSLELAFREGLGRCILKKRNGDSFKFSDRFEIDDIDFTEPTPQMFSFNNPYGACTACEGFGKVAGIDEDKVIPDPDLTIRGGAIAPFNGPKNNLWLRDLIKVCARYGYPIDIPYHSISKEFRDVIWKGKDEYGGVHAFFEEVKSEFYKVHMRVFYARYRGYSRCPECDGYRIRKDAQYVKIKGLQIAQIAEMSIGHARQWFDELELTPYEMSVASQILFEIRKRLKYLDEVGLHYLTLDRLTNTLSGGEAQRINLANALGSSLIGSLYVLDEPTIGLHPRDNDRLISILKSLRDIGNTVLVVEHDPEMIIAADNIIDIGPFAGTYGGEVVFSGSYDELLKSNGLTGKFMSGRKTIPIPEVRRKGNGKKIEIRGASENNLKYVDVDFPLGKLVCVTGVSGSGKSTLVHDTLYAGIMKEIGSWSGKVGRFKKLSGLVNVASVEMVDQTPIGRSTRSNPATYTKAFDGIRDLFATTRQAKIMGFTPGHFSFNVPGGRCETCQGEGVQTIEMQFLADIELPCEACNGMRYRKDILSVKHQGQNIYDVLEMSVSDALGFFEGIDNITNKLRVLEDVGLGYLKLGQSGTTLSGGEAQRVKLARFLARDESDHTLYFFDEPTTGLDPIMTKVINELIHKCAHELSATTITI
;
A
#
# COMPACT_ATOMS: atom_id res chain seq x y z
N ALA A 1 26.03 -12.81 4.29
CA ALA A 1 25.31 -12.57 5.56
C ALA A 1 23.97 -13.29 5.59
N PHE A 2 23.14 -13.15 4.55
CA PHE A 2 21.78 -13.71 4.52
C PHE A 2 21.77 -15.22 4.29
N ASP A 3 22.40 -15.71 3.23
CA ASP A 3 22.38 -17.14 2.84
C ASP A 3 23.20 -18.04 3.78
N THR A 4 23.97 -17.44 4.70
CA THR A 4 24.85 -18.18 5.61
C THR A 4 24.44 -17.91 7.07
N ILE A 5 24.71 -16.71 7.57
CA ILE A 5 24.55 -16.39 9.00
C ILE A 5 23.07 -16.32 9.39
N TYR A 6 22.27 -15.59 8.63
CA TYR A 6 20.83 -15.49 8.89
C TYR A 6 20.15 -16.85 8.64
N ALA A 7 20.46 -17.53 7.54
CA ALA A 7 19.87 -18.83 7.22
C ALA A 7 20.11 -19.86 8.34
N GLU A 8 21.32 -19.95 8.88
CA GLU A 8 21.62 -20.84 10.00
C GLU A 8 20.94 -20.41 11.31
N GLY A 9 20.91 -19.10 11.61
CA GLY A 9 20.22 -18.59 12.79
C GLY A 9 18.73 -18.87 12.75
N GLN A 10 18.08 -18.65 11.61
CA GLN A 10 16.67 -18.92 11.39
C GLN A 10 16.38 -20.43 11.43
N ARG A 11 17.23 -21.26 10.80
CA ARG A 11 17.08 -22.70 10.81
C ARG A 11 17.10 -23.25 12.23
N ARG A 12 18.05 -22.83 13.07
CA ARG A 12 18.14 -23.25 14.48
C ARG A 12 16.95 -22.76 15.30
N TYR A 13 16.48 -21.55 15.05
CA TYR A 13 15.29 -21.05 15.69
C TYR A 13 14.05 -21.89 15.36
N VAL A 14 13.81 -22.18 14.07
CA VAL A 14 12.71 -23.02 13.62
C VAL A 14 12.81 -24.45 14.18
N GLU A 15 14.02 -25.03 14.25
CA GLU A 15 14.24 -26.34 14.84
C GLU A 15 13.94 -26.39 16.34
N SER A 16 14.05 -25.28 17.06
CA SER A 16 13.72 -25.18 18.49
C SER A 16 12.21 -25.15 18.75
N LEU A 17 11.38 -24.90 17.74
CA LEU A 17 9.94 -24.81 17.86
C LEU A 17 9.28 -26.20 17.87
N SER A 18 8.01 -26.25 18.31
CA SER A 18 7.20 -27.47 18.29
C SER A 18 7.05 -28.03 16.87
N SER A 19 6.83 -29.36 16.75
CA SER A 19 6.61 -30.01 15.46
C SER A 19 5.42 -29.43 14.68
N TYR A 20 4.42 -28.96 15.38
CA TYR A 20 3.26 -28.29 14.77
C TYR A 20 3.64 -26.92 14.19
N ALA A 21 4.32 -26.06 14.94
CA ALA A 21 4.77 -24.76 14.46
C ALA A 21 5.74 -24.86 13.27
N ARG A 22 6.59 -25.88 13.25
CA ARG A 22 7.53 -26.14 12.14
C ARG A 22 6.86 -26.47 10.80
N GLN A 23 5.61 -26.92 10.80
CA GLN A 23 4.87 -27.20 9.56
C GLN A 23 4.43 -25.93 8.81
N PHE A 24 4.36 -24.82 9.52
CA PHE A 24 3.89 -23.53 8.98
C PHE A 24 5.04 -22.55 8.69
N LEU A 25 6.26 -22.89 9.03
CA LEU A 25 7.43 -22.04 8.82
C LEU A 25 8.30 -22.58 7.71
N GLU A 26 8.78 -21.69 6.86
CA GLU A 26 9.69 -22.01 5.79
C GLU A 26 11.01 -22.59 6.36
N ARG A 27 11.42 -23.74 5.85
CA ARG A 27 12.71 -24.34 6.21
C ARG A 27 13.76 -23.77 5.29
N MET A 28 14.71 -23.07 5.86
CA MET A 28 15.93 -22.70 5.14
C MET A 28 16.86 -23.89 5.01
N ASP A 29 17.46 -24.03 3.85
CA ASP A 29 18.51 -25.04 3.61
C ASP A 29 19.69 -24.80 4.55
N LYS A 30 20.36 -25.90 4.92
CA LYS A 30 21.58 -25.81 5.70
C LYS A 30 22.64 -25.12 4.86
N PRO A 31 23.22 -24.01 5.32
CA PRO A 31 24.32 -23.38 4.58
C PRO A 31 25.55 -24.30 4.50
N ASP A 32 26.26 -24.22 3.39
CA ASP A 32 27.52 -24.96 3.15
C ASP A 32 28.64 -24.29 3.95
N VAL A 33 28.78 -24.73 5.20
CA VAL A 33 29.82 -24.27 6.14
C VAL A 33 30.34 -25.43 6.95
N ASP A 34 31.65 -25.42 7.22
CA ASP A 34 32.28 -26.44 8.06
C ASP A 34 31.77 -26.42 9.50
N PHE A 35 31.64 -25.21 10.06
CA PHE A 35 31.27 -25.04 11.46
C PHE A 35 30.76 -23.64 11.76
N MET A 36 29.72 -23.51 12.62
CA MET A 36 29.17 -22.25 13.09
C MET A 36 28.70 -22.36 14.53
N GLN A 37 29.15 -21.43 15.41
CA GLN A 37 28.78 -21.38 16.83
C GLN A 37 28.36 -19.98 17.26
N GLY A 38 27.61 -19.89 18.37
CA GLY A 38 27.28 -18.61 19.02
C GLY A 38 26.20 -17.79 18.29
N ILE A 39 25.43 -18.42 17.38
CA ILE A 39 24.38 -17.70 16.66
C ILE A 39 23.12 -17.63 17.49
N SER A 40 22.66 -16.38 17.72
CA SER A 40 21.37 -16.07 18.29
C SER A 40 20.23 -16.23 17.25
N PRO A 41 18.95 -16.31 17.69
CA PRO A 41 17.81 -16.20 16.79
C PRO A 41 17.96 -14.98 15.87
N ALA A 42 17.86 -15.19 14.55
CA ALA A 42 18.19 -14.18 13.58
C ALA A 42 16.92 -13.60 12.95
N MET A 43 16.91 -12.29 12.75
CA MET A 43 15.88 -11.53 12.03
C MET A 43 16.50 -10.81 10.85
N ALA A 44 15.94 -11.01 9.65
CA ALA A 44 16.38 -10.34 8.44
C ALA A 44 15.52 -9.12 8.14
N ILE A 45 16.13 -7.99 7.81
CA ILE A 45 15.48 -6.77 7.36
C ILE A 45 15.98 -6.46 5.95
N GLN A 46 15.24 -6.95 4.96
CA GLN A 46 15.54 -6.83 3.53
C GLN A 46 14.64 -5.81 2.85
N GLN A 47 15.05 -5.35 1.66
CA GLN A 47 14.30 -4.41 0.84
C GLN A 47 13.11 -5.03 0.09
N LYS A 48 13.03 -6.35 0.02
CA LYS A 48 11.96 -7.02 -0.72
C LYS A 48 10.61 -6.82 -0.04
N ASN A 49 9.65 -6.27 -0.77
CA ASN A 49 8.24 -6.29 -0.37
C ASN A 49 7.72 -7.73 -0.47
N THR A 50 7.62 -8.40 0.66
CA THR A 50 7.14 -9.79 0.75
C THR A 50 5.61 -9.90 0.72
N THR A 51 4.88 -8.79 0.82
CA THR A 51 3.41 -8.82 0.88
C THR A 51 2.77 -8.47 -0.44
N SER A 52 2.26 -9.47 -1.14
CA SER A 52 1.37 -9.31 -2.30
C SER A 52 -0.08 -8.99 -1.92
N ASN A 53 -0.41 -8.97 -0.63
CA ASN A 53 -1.78 -8.74 -0.16
C ASN A 53 -2.24 -7.29 -0.43
N PRO A 54 -3.25 -7.08 -1.30
CA PRO A 54 -3.71 -5.74 -1.68
C PRO A 54 -4.47 -5.01 -0.57
N ARG A 55 -4.75 -5.66 0.57
CA ARG A 55 -5.40 -5.05 1.73
C ARG A 55 -4.41 -4.59 2.79
N SER A 56 -3.16 -5.04 2.74
CA SER A 56 -2.13 -4.67 3.72
C SER A 56 -1.79 -3.19 3.65
N THR A 57 -1.74 -2.53 4.81
CA THR A 57 -1.41 -1.10 4.94
C THR A 57 -0.27 -0.90 5.92
N VAL A 58 0.34 0.28 5.92
CA VAL A 58 1.33 0.67 6.93
C VAL A 58 0.79 0.42 8.33
N GLY A 59 -0.45 0.87 8.62
CA GLY A 59 -1.07 0.69 9.93
C GLY A 59 -1.27 -0.76 10.36
N THR A 60 -1.60 -1.67 9.41
CA THR A 60 -1.74 -3.11 9.72
C THR A 60 -0.39 -3.80 9.85
N THR A 61 0.59 -3.43 9.04
CA THR A 61 1.94 -4.01 9.10
C THR A 61 2.68 -3.60 10.38
N THR A 62 2.40 -2.40 10.89
CA THR A 62 2.98 -1.88 12.14
C THR A 62 2.16 -2.22 13.39
N GLU A 63 1.08 -2.97 13.25
CA GLU A 63 0.11 -3.30 14.31
C GLU A 63 -0.59 -2.07 14.93
N ILE A 64 -0.27 -0.85 14.49
CA ILE A 64 -0.91 0.37 15.01
C ILE A 64 -2.42 0.32 14.80
N TYR A 65 -2.87 -0.18 13.64
CA TYR A 65 -4.29 -0.29 13.33
C TYR A 65 -5.02 -1.26 14.28
N ASP A 66 -4.36 -2.32 14.75
CA ASP A 66 -4.94 -3.27 15.70
C ASP A 66 -5.12 -2.63 17.09
N TYR A 67 -4.16 -1.83 17.54
CA TYR A 67 -4.31 -1.01 18.74
C TYR A 67 -5.38 0.07 18.59
N LEU A 68 -5.50 0.71 17.42
CA LEU A 68 -6.58 1.66 17.14
C LEU A 68 -7.95 1.00 17.24
N ARG A 69 -8.14 -0.18 16.64
CA ARG A 69 -9.38 -0.95 16.74
C ARG A 69 -9.75 -1.25 18.19
N LEU A 70 -8.77 -1.66 18.98
CA LEU A 70 -8.98 -1.93 20.41
C LEU A 70 -9.34 -0.64 21.18
N MET A 71 -8.67 0.47 20.90
CA MET A 71 -8.95 1.75 21.53
C MET A 71 -10.37 2.25 21.20
N TYR A 72 -10.77 2.20 19.92
CA TYR A 72 -12.11 2.61 19.48
C TYR A 72 -13.21 1.73 20.06
N ALA A 73 -12.96 0.44 20.24
CA ALA A 73 -13.91 -0.48 20.87
C ALA A 73 -14.05 -0.23 22.39
N ARG A 74 -13.04 0.33 23.06
CA ARG A 74 -13.05 0.48 24.53
C ARG A 74 -13.49 1.85 24.99
N ILE A 75 -13.08 2.92 24.30
CA ILE A 75 -13.34 4.31 24.69
C ILE A 75 -14.03 5.13 23.60
N GLY A 76 -14.28 4.53 22.43
CA GLY A 76 -15.00 5.19 21.35
C GLY A 76 -16.47 5.41 21.70
N LYS A 77 -17.00 6.57 21.33
CA LYS A 77 -18.40 6.95 21.52
C LYS A 77 -19.13 6.94 20.18
N THR A 78 -20.30 6.30 20.14
CA THR A 78 -21.15 6.26 18.95
C THR A 78 -22.02 7.50 18.89
N PHE A 79 -22.12 8.11 17.73
CA PHE A 79 -22.96 9.32 17.50
C PHE A 79 -23.98 9.06 16.41
N SER A 80 -25.21 9.49 16.62
CA SER A 80 -26.27 9.41 15.61
C SER A 80 -25.90 10.25 14.39
N PRO A 81 -26.06 9.73 13.16
CA PRO A 81 -25.88 10.52 11.94
C PRO A 81 -27.01 11.53 11.71
N VAL A 82 -28.14 11.41 12.41
CA VAL A 82 -29.32 12.27 12.28
C VAL A 82 -29.22 13.46 13.22
N SER A 83 -29.17 13.21 14.54
CA SER A 83 -29.17 14.27 15.56
C SER A 83 -27.76 14.69 16.00
N GLY A 84 -26.73 13.93 15.70
CA GLY A 84 -25.37 14.17 16.19
C GLY A 84 -25.18 13.90 17.70
N LYS A 85 -26.20 13.37 18.37
CA LYS A 85 -26.15 13.05 19.80
C LYS A 85 -25.40 11.73 20.03
N GLU A 86 -24.78 11.61 21.21
CA GLU A 86 -24.14 10.38 21.66
C GLU A 86 -25.19 9.31 21.94
N VAL A 87 -24.97 8.10 21.37
CA VAL A 87 -25.81 6.92 21.62
C VAL A 87 -25.36 6.28 22.92
N LYS A 88 -26.26 6.17 23.87
CA LYS A 88 -26.02 5.57 25.19
C LYS A 88 -27.09 4.54 25.49
N LYS A 89 -26.73 3.57 26.31
CA LYS A 89 -27.72 2.71 26.99
C LYS A 89 -28.06 3.35 28.32
N ASP A 90 -29.34 3.51 28.56
CA ASP A 90 -29.81 3.92 29.86
C ASP A 90 -29.90 2.66 30.76
N THR A 91 -29.48 2.82 31.97
CA THR A 91 -29.69 1.86 33.05
C THR A 91 -30.55 2.53 34.13
N PRO A 92 -31.25 1.76 34.99
CA PRO A 92 -31.97 2.37 36.08
C PRO A 92 -31.12 3.36 36.88
N THR A 93 -29.84 3.02 37.08
CA THR A 93 -28.89 3.88 37.82
C THR A 93 -28.59 5.18 37.08
N THR A 94 -28.31 5.12 35.74
CA THR A 94 -28.02 6.32 34.97
C THR A 94 -29.23 7.24 34.87
N VAL A 95 -30.41 6.67 34.68
CA VAL A 95 -31.68 7.42 34.68
C VAL A 95 -31.91 8.12 36.01
N ILE A 96 -31.66 7.44 37.13
CA ILE A 96 -31.78 8.03 38.46
C ILE A 96 -30.80 9.19 38.64
N ASP A 97 -29.53 8.97 38.28
CA ASP A 97 -28.49 10.00 38.43
C ASP A 97 -28.81 11.24 37.58
N ASP A 98 -29.35 11.06 36.37
CA ASP A 98 -29.78 12.16 35.47
C ASP A 98 -30.95 12.94 36.09
N ILE A 99 -32.02 12.26 36.56
CA ILE A 99 -33.16 12.93 37.19
C ILE A 99 -32.77 13.59 38.53
N TYR A 100 -31.86 12.99 39.30
CA TYR A 100 -31.41 13.61 40.55
C TYR A 100 -30.60 14.88 40.30
N LYS A 101 -29.90 14.96 39.17
CA LYS A 101 -29.13 16.13 38.74
C LYS A 101 -29.99 17.25 38.17
N GLU A 102 -31.00 16.90 37.35
CA GLU A 102 -31.72 17.86 36.49
C GLU A 102 -33.07 18.26 37.04
N TRP A 103 -33.72 17.44 37.90
CA TRP A 103 -35.08 17.69 38.36
C TRP A 103 -35.10 18.23 39.80
N ASP A 104 -36.15 18.95 40.12
CA ASP A 104 -36.32 19.57 41.45
C ASP A 104 -36.82 18.56 42.51
N GLU A 105 -36.49 18.81 43.75
CA GLU A 105 -36.96 18.03 44.88
C GLU A 105 -38.50 18.11 45.00
N GLY A 106 -39.16 16.95 45.16
CA GLY A 106 -40.59 16.86 45.28
C GLY A 106 -41.36 16.84 43.95
N GLU A 107 -40.68 16.88 42.82
CA GLU A 107 -41.33 16.82 41.51
C GLU A 107 -42.06 15.46 41.31
N ARG A 108 -43.31 15.54 40.85
CA ARG A 108 -44.19 14.37 40.67
C ARG A 108 -44.16 13.91 39.23
N PHE A 109 -43.99 12.61 39.02
CA PHE A 109 -43.91 12.02 37.71
C PHE A 109 -44.46 10.60 37.68
N TYR A 110 -44.70 10.13 36.47
CA TYR A 110 -45.14 8.79 36.13
C TYR A 110 -43.99 8.00 35.46
N ILE A 111 -43.87 6.72 35.81
CA ILE A 111 -43.01 5.75 35.14
C ILE A 111 -43.93 4.90 34.26
N LEU A 112 -43.62 4.88 32.96
CA LEU A 112 -44.49 4.35 31.95
C LEU A 112 -43.65 3.50 30.97
N PHE A 113 -44.35 2.58 30.28
CA PHE A 113 -43.83 1.97 29.06
C PHE A 113 -44.89 1.94 27.97
N GLU A 114 -44.43 1.75 26.70
CA GLU A 114 -45.33 1.71 25.54
C GLU A 114 -46.25 0.50 25.64
N PHE A 115 -47.49 0.65 25.26
CA PHE A 115 -48.46 -0.43 25.29
C PHE A 115 -48.00 -1.52 24.28
N PRO A 116 -47.79 -2.80 24.69
CA PRO A 116 -47.36 -3.87 23.82
C PRO A 116 -48.36 -4.11 22.70
N ARG A 117 -47.82 -4.26 21.45
CA ARG A 117 -48.64 -4.55 20.28
C ARG A 117 -48.18 -5.80 19.60
N HIS A 118 -49.10 -6.75 19.43
CA HIS A 118 -48.84 -7.99 18.66
C HIS A 118 -49.80 -8.04 17.46
N ASP A 119 -49.25 -8.12 16.23
CA ASP A 119 -49.96 -7.97 14.95
C ASP A 119 -51.19 -8.85 14.72
N LYS A 120 -51.43 -9.87 15.58
CA LYS A 120 -52.53 -10.83 15.45
C LYS A 120 -53.46 -10.91 16.67
N GLN A 121 -53.18 -10.15 17.73
CA GLN A 121 -54.00 -10.21 18.98
C GLN A 121 -55.00 -9.09 19.05
N LYS A 122 -56.17 -9.35 19.67
CA LYS A 122 -57.16 -8.32 19.95
C LYS A 122 -56.73 -7.49 21.14
N ILE A 123 -56.99 -6.19 21.13
CA ILE A 123 -56.68 -5.27 22.25
C ILE A 123 -57.19 -5.81 23.60
N SER A 124 -58.33 -6.50 23.60
CA SER A 124 -58.91 -7.12 24.82
C SER A 124 -58.02 -8.24 25.38
N GLU A 125 -57.33 -8.97 24.53
CA GLU A 125 -56.47 -10.08 24.96
C GLU A 125 -55.13 -9.51 25.49
N GLU A 126 -54.64 -8.44 24.89
CA GLU A 126 -53.44 -7.72 25.37
C GLU A 126 -53.69 -7.06 26.72
N ILE A 127 -54.85 -6.44 26.89
CA ILE A 127 -55.25 -5.84 28.18
C ILE A 127 -55.36 -6.93 29.25
N ALA A 128 -56.01 -8.07 28.97
CA ALA A 128 -56.08 -9.21 29.89
C ALA A 128 -54.69 -9.73 30.31
N ALA A 129 -53.74 -9.79 29.36
CA ALA A 129 -52.39 -10.19 29.63
C ALA A 129 -51.61 -9.17 30.49
N LEU A 130 -51.86 -7.85 30.33
CA LEU A 130 -51.32 -6.83 31.20
C LEU A 130 -51.85 -6.92 32.64
N VAL A 131 -53.14 -7.11 32.79
CA VAL A 131 -53.78 -7.27 34.09
C VAL A 131 -53.28 -8.54 34.81
N GLU A 132 -53.10 -9.67 34.10
CA GLU A 132 -52.54 -10.89 34.63
C GLU A 132 -51.08 -10.69 35.12
N ARG A 133 -50.32 -9.82 34.47
CA ARG A 133 -48.92 -9.42 34.86
C ARG A 133 -48.91 -8.35 35.97
N GLY A 134 -50.10 -7.87 36.43
CA GLY A 134 -50.24 -6.93 37.53
C GLY A 134 -50.31 -5.44 37.10
N PHE A 135 -50.37 -5.15 35.81
CA PHE A 135 -50.53 -3.78 35.31
C PHE A 135 -52.00 -3.42 35.15
N THR A 136 -52.51 -2.70 36.11
CA THR A 136 -53.97 -2.38 36.18
C THR A 136 -54.30 -0.97 35.70
N ARG A 137 -53.32 -0.17 35.29
CA ARG A 137 -53.56 1.26 34.99
C ARG A 137 -52.85 1.68 33.69
N LEU A 138 -53.59 2.45 32.89
CA LEU A 138 -53.08 3.13 31.70
C LEU A 138 -53.09 4.64 31.90
N LEU A 139 -52.18 5.34 31.25
CA LEU A 139 -52.21 6.78 31.08
C LEU A 139 -52.73 7.12 29.67
N GLY A 140 -53.84 7.80 29.56
CA GLY A 140 -54.41 8.24 28.29
C GLY A 140 -53.78 9.53 27.76
N PRO A 141 -54.10 9.93 26.52
CA PRO A 141 -53.55 11.12 25.88
C PRO A 141 -53.91 12.43 26.63
N ASP A 142 -55.04 12.45 27.32
CA ASP A 142 -55.50 13.59 28.13
C ASP A 142 -54.99 13.57 29.58
N GLU A 143 -53.92 12.77 29.85
CA GLU A 143 -53.34 12.53 31.17
C GLU A 143 -54.32 11.91 32.20
N GLN A 144 -55.42 11.36 31.77
CA GLN A 144 -56.34 10.61 32.61
C GLN A 144 -55.80 9.21 32.87
N ILE A 145 -55.82 8.83 34.14
CA ILE A 145 -55.45 7.44 34.54
C ILE A 145 -56.71 6.59 34.41
N ILE A 146 -56.60 5.56 33.62
CA ILE A 146 -57.67 4.59 33.34
C ILE A 146 -57.38 3.32 34.14
N ASP A 147 -58.30 2.93 35.04
CA ASP A 147 -58.15 1.66 35.76
C ASP A 147 -58.79 0.53 34.96
N LEU A 148 -57.99 -0.45 34.58
CA LEU A 148 -58.39 -1.57 33.73
C LEU A 148 -59.38 -2.54 34.43
N ASN A 149 -59.40 -2.57 35.76
CA ASN A 149 -60.33 -3.36 36.53
C ASN A 149 -61.77 -2.75 36.56
N GLU A 150 -61.90 -1.44 36.40
CA GLU A 150 -63.19 -0.73 36.44
C GLU A 150 -63.87 -0.68 35.07
N ILE A 151 -63.14 -0.87 33.96
CA ILE A 151 -63.69 -0.70 32.60
C ILE A 151 -64.56 -1.90 32.17
N GLY A 152 -64.49 -3.07 32.82
CA GLY A 152 -65.15 -4.29 32.39
C GLY A 152 -64.78 -4.74 30.97
N THR A 153 -65.76 -5.26 30.18
CA THR A 153 -65.48 -5.72 28.80
C THR A 153 -65.64 -4.64 27.74
N LYS A 154 -65.82 -3.33 28.09
CA LYS A 154 -65.97 -2.22 27.13
C LYS A 154 -64.67 -1.42 26.93
N TYR A 155 -63.71 -1.97 26.20
CA TYR A 155 -62.44 -1.33 25.85
C TYR A 155 -62.57 -0.30 24.73
N LYS A 156 -63.72 0.40 24.58
CA LYS A 156 -63.96 1.43 23.55
C LYS A 156 -63.11 2.67 23.86
N GLY A 157 -62.18 3.03 22.97
CA GLY A 157 -61.36 4.23 23.04
C GLY A 157 -59.92 3.98 23.53
N ILE A 158 -59.53 2.77 23.92
CA ILE A 158 -58.16 2.43 24.25
C ILE A 158 -57.43 2.02 22.95
N SER A 159 -56.30 2.66 22.68
CA SER A 159 -55.42 2.34 21.53
C SER A 159 -53.98 2.22 22.02
N PRO A 160 -53.22 1.20 21.56
CA PRO A 160 -51.81 1.07 21.85
C PRO A 160 -50.99 2.31 21.40
N ASP A 161 -51.44 3.02 20.36
CA ASP A 161 -50.72 4.16 19.81
C ASP A 161 -50.87 5.44 20.68
N THR A 162 -51.87 5.50 21.58
CA THR A 162 -52.17 6.72 22.36
C THR A 162 -52.12 6.52 23.86
N HIS A 163 -52.09 5.28 24.34
CA HIS A 163 -52.14 4.97 25.77
C HIS A 163 -50.81 4.32 26.19
N LEU A 164 -50.31 4.72 27.35
CA LEU A 164 -49.09 4.17 27.94
C LEU A 164 -49.45 3.33 29.18
N VAL A 165 -48.70 2.27 29.44
CA VAL A 165 -48.92 1.44 30.64
C VAL A 165 -48.21 2.11 31.83
N LEU A 166 -48.97 2.35 32.90
CA LEU A 166 -48.45 2.97 34.12
C LEU A 166 -47.87 1.95 35.08
N VAL A 167 -46.54 2.05 35.33
CA VAL A 167 -45.81 1.24 36.29
C VAL A 167 -45.93 1.79 37.71
N ASP A 168 -45.55 3.04 37.88
CA ASP A 168 -45.55 3.68 39.21
C ASP A 168 -45.80 5.19 39.11
N ARG A 169 -46.16 5.78 40.27
CA ARG A 169 -46.34 7.23 40.46
C ARG A 169 -45.49 7.67 41.63
N LEU A 170 -44.47 8.43 41.38
CA LEU A 170 -43.49 8.85 42.37
C LEU A 170 -43.38 10.37 42.51
N ALA A 171 -42.91 10.81 43.67
CA ALA A 171 -42.37 12.15 43.85
C ALA A 171 -40.87 12.01 44.12
N LEU A 172 -40.09 12.84 43.47
CA LEU A 172 -38.62 12.80 43.61
C LEU A 172 -38.24 13.18 45.04
N LYS A 173 -37.47 12.30 45.69
CA LYS A 173 -36.87 12.50 47.02
C LYS A 173 -35.40 12.13 46.93
N LYS A 174 -34.54 13.14 46.95
CA LYS A 174 -33.08 12.96 46.71
C LYS A 174 -32.36 12.35 47.91
N ASP A 175 -32.83 12.66 49.13
CA ASP A 175 -32.18 12.24 50.37
C ASP A 175 -32.80 10.99 51.03
N ASP A 176 -33.77 10.32 50.36
CA ASP A 176 -34.48 9.16 50.87
C ASP A 176 -33.99 7.86 50.16
N PRO A 177 -33.16 6.99 50.81
CA PRO A 177 -32.67 5.76 50.20
C PRO A 177 -33.76 4.77 49.76
N ASP A 178 -34.88 4.72 50.52
CA ASP A 178 -35.99 3.82 50.20
C ASP A 178 -36.73 4.30 48.96
N ALA A 179 -36.87 5.60 48.78
CA ALA A 179 -37.43 6.19 47.56
C ALA A 179 -36.52 5.94 46.34
N ARG A 180 -35.19 5.97 46.51
CA ARG A 180 -34.22 5.65 45.49
C ARG A 180 -34.31 4.16 45.05
N SER A 181 -34.44 3.26 46.01
CA SER A 181 -34.58 1.82 45.73
C SER A 181 -35.88 1.54 44.98
N ARG A 182 -37.02 2.10 45.45
CA ARG A 182 -38.32 1.95 44.79
C ARG A 182 -38.29 2.51 43.35
N LEU A 183 -37.59 3.63 43.13
CA LEU A 183 -37.44 4.20 41.81
C LEU A 183 -36.64 3.28 40.89
N ALA A 184 -35.55 2.66 41.40
CA ALA A 184 -34.74 1.70 40.64
C ALA A 184 -35.55 0.47 40.26
N ASP A 185 -36.31 -0.11 41.20
CA ASP A 185 -37.16 -1.28 40.95
C ASP A 185 -38.24 -1.01 39.91
N SER A 186 -38.87 0.20 39.98
CA SER A 186 -39.90 0.61 39.06
C SER A 186 -39.32 0.88 37.63
N LEU A 187 -38.13 1.45 37.53
CA LEU A 187 -37.43 1.63 36.25
C LEU A 187 -37.03 0.29 35.63
N GLU A 188 -36.50 -0.64 36.45
CA GLU A 188 -36.12 -1.97 36.00
C GLU A 188 -37.35 -2.74 35.45
N LEU A 189 -38.46 -2.65 36.15
CA LEU A 189 -39.74 -3.21 35.72
C LEU A 189 -40.21 -2.56 34.41
N ALA A 190 -40.12 -1.24 34.29
CA ALA A 190 -40.51 -0.52 33.08
C ALA A 190 -39.65 -0.89 31.85
N PHE A 191 -38.34 -0.99 32.00
CA PHE A 191 -37.45 -1.42 30.93
C PHE A 191 -37.72 -2.88 30.52
N ARG A 192 -37.88 -3.79 31.49
CA ARG A 192 -38.15 -5.20 31.21
C ARG A 192 -39.45 -5.38 30.43
N GLU A 193 -40.54 -4.77 30.90
CA GLU A 193 -41.86 -4.91 30.30
C GLU A 193 -42.06 -4.07 29.05
N GLY A 194 -41.37 -2.91 28.96
CA GLY A 194 -41.33 -2.05 27.78
C GLY A 194 -40.35 -2.47 26.71
N LEU A 195 -39.84 -3.71 26.75
CA LEU A 195 -38.86 -4.27 25.79
C LEU A 195 -37.63 -3.37 25.63
N GLY A 196 -37.11 -2.89 26.74
CA GLY A 196 -35.92 -2.03 26.77
C GLY A 196 -36.24 -0.52 26.71
N ARG A 197 -37.49 -0.10 26.66
CA ARG A 197 -37.89 1.30 26.60
C ARG A 197 -38.67 1.72 27.80
N CYS A 198 -38.36 2.86 28.38
CA CYS A 198 -39.07 3.47 29.52
C CYS A 198 -39.36 4.93 29.22
N ILE A 199 -40.50 5.42 29.72
CA ILE A 199 -40.94 6.79 29.57
C ILE A 199 -41.21 7.38 30.97
N LEU A 200 -40.52 8.45 31.28
CA LEU A 200 -40.83 9.27 32.46
C LEU A 200 -41.60 10.49 32.04
N LYS A 201 -42.79 10.69 32.63
CA LYS A 201 -43.63 11.85 32.31
C LYS A 201 -43.85 12.67 33.58
N LYS A 202 -43.43 13.94 33.55
CA LYS A 202 -43.74 14.89 34.61
C LYS A 202 -45.22 15.25 34.57
N ARG A 203 -45.77 15.60 35.72
CA ARG A 203 -47.18 16.01 35.83
C ARG A 203 -47.47 17.37 35.17
N ASN A 204 -46.44 18.13 34.80
CA ASN A 204 -46.53 19.38 34.01
C ASN A 204 -46.61 19.12 32.48
N GLY A 205 -46.59 17.86 32.06
CA GLY A 205 -46.70 17.47 30.63
C GLY A 205 -45.38 17.07 29.97
N ASP A 206 -44.20 17.39 30.53
CA ASP A 206 -42.91 17.03 29.95
C ASP A 206 -42.69 15.51 29.98
N SER A 207 -42.25 14.96 28.85
CA SER A 207 -42.02 13.53 28.66
C SER A 207 -40.58 13.24 28.24
N PHE A 208 -39.93 12.31 28.92
CA PHE A 208 -38.54 11.89 28.70
C PHE A 208 -38.53 10.41 28.37
N LYS A 209 -37.93 10.05 27.25
CA LYS A 209 -37.78 8.68 26.82
C LYS A 209 -36.36 8.18 27.14
N PHE A 210 -36.27 6.97 27.68
CA PHE A 210 -35.04 6.26 28.02
C PHE A 210 -35.07 4.89 27.38
N SER A 211 -33.90 4.40 27.00
CA SER A 211 -33.77 3.07 26.37
C SER A 211 -32.56 2.33 26.91
N ASP A 212 -32.74 1.06 27.29
CA ASP A 212 -31.62 0.17 27.62
C ASP A 212 -31.01 -0.46 26.35
N ARG A 213 -31.61 -0.17 25.19
CA ARG A 213 -31.09 -0.55 23.88
C ARG A 213 -30.10 0.50 23.40
N PHE A 214 -29.17 0.06 22.58
CA PHE A 214 -28.21 0.98 21.95
C PHE A 214 -28.85 1.62 20.70
N GLU A 215 -29.84 2.50 20.94
CA GLU A 215 -30.68 3.12 19.90
C GLU A 215 -30.90 4.62 20.18
N ILE A 216 -30.99 5.41 19.11
CA ILE A 216 -31.42 6.82 19.13
C ILE A 216 -31.97 7.19 17.75
N ASP A 217 -32.90 8.15 17.67
CA ASP A 217 -33.52 8.62 16.42
C ASP A 217 -34.14 7.47 15.59
N ASP A 218 -34.73 6.47 16.26
CA ASP A 218 -35.33 5.27 15.67
C ASP A 218 -34.32 4.40 14.86
N ILE A 219 -33.05 4.52 15.18
CA ILE A 219 -31.96 3.72 14.59
C ILE A 219 -31.32 2.85 15.66
N ASP A 220 -31.30 1.54 15.42
CA ASP A 220 -30.53 0.58 16.23
C ASP A 220 -29.06 0.61 15.83
N PHE A 221 -28.18 0.80 16.78
CA PHE A 221 -26.74 0.80 16.57
C PHE A 221 -26.09 -0.48 17.13
N THR A 222 -24.99 -0.89 16.53
CA THR A 222 -24.18 -1.99 17.04
C THR A 222 -23.17 -1.46 18.08
N GLU A 223 -23.07 -2.13 19.22
CA GLU A 223 -22.03 -1.80 20.21
C GLU A 223 -20.63 -1.97 19.61
N PRO A 224 -19.74 -1.02 19.87
CA PRO A 224 -18.38 -1.07 19.33
C PRO A 224 -17.59 -2.30 19.81
N THR A 225 -17.15 -3.11 18.85
CA THR A 225 -16.25 -4.25 19.08
C THR A 225 -15.00 -4.12 18.22
N PRO A 226 -13.84 -4.71 18.60
CA PRO A 226 -12.63 -4.61 17.77
C PRO A 226 -12.80 -5.18 16.34
N GLN A 227 -13.69 -6.16 16.14
CA GLN A 227 -13.97 -6.75 14.83
C GLN A 227 -14.74 -5.79 13.92
N MET A 228 -15.60 -4.92 14.48
CA MET A 228 -16.36 -3.91 13.75
C MET A 228 -15.45 -2.93 12.98
N PHE A 229 -14.25 -2.68 13.47
CA PHE A 229 -13.28 -1.77 12.86
C PHE A 229 -12.29 -2.48 11.93
N SER A 230 -12.41 -3.80 11.72
CA SER A 230 -11.50 -4.56 10.86
C SER A 230 -12.02 -4.65 9.43
N PHE A 231 -11.32 -4.02 8.50
CA PHE A 231 -11.63 -4.15 7.07
C PHE A 231 -11.18 -5.50 6.48
N ASN A 232 -10.39 -6.31 7.21
CA ASN A 232 -10.00 -7.66 6.82
C ASN A 232 -10.97 -8.75 7.32
N ASN A 233 -11.98 -8.35 8.11
CA ASN A 233 -13.00 -9.25 8.64
C ASN A 233 -14.35 -8.94 7.99
N PRO A 234 -15.12 -9.94 7.51
CA PRO A 234 -16.44 -9.72 6.91
C PRO A 234 -17.43 -8.95 7.80
N TYR A 235 -17.27 -9.05 9.14
CA TYR A 235 -18.11 -8.32 10.10
C TYR A 235 -17.87 -6.80 10.05
N GLY A 236 -16.64 -6.34 9.88
CA GLY A 236 -16.28 -4.92 9.85
C GLY A 236 -16.09 -4.34 8.45
N ALA A 237 -15.81 -5.18 7.46
CA ALA A 237 -15.58 -4.74 6.09
C ALA A 237 -16.84 -4.14 5.44
N CYS A 238 -16.69 -3.08 4.67
CA CYS A 238 -17.74 -2.54 3.84
C CYS A 238 -18.26 -3.61 2.87
N THR A 239 -19.56 -3.82 2.80
CA THR A 239 -20.21 -4.85 1.99
C THR A 239 -20.05 -4.63 0.48
N ALA A 240 -19.96 -3.38 0.04
CA ALA A 240 -19.83 -3.04 -1.38
C ALA A 240 -18.41 -3.23 -1.94
N CYS A 241 -17.37 -2.95 -1.14
CA CYS A 241 -15.98 -3.07 -1.57
C CYS A 241 -15.21 -4.17 -0.85
N GLU A 242 -15.84 -4.93 0.03
CA GLU A 242 -15.24 -6.05 0.78
C GLU A 242 -13.93 -5.68 1.49
N GLY A 243 -13.81 -4.43 1.95
CA GLY A 243 -12.63 -3.93 2.66
C GLY A 243 -11.51 -3.40 1.75
N PHE A 244 -11.69 -3.34 0.44
CA PHE A 244 -10.68 -2.78 -0.47
C PHE A 244 -10.70 -1.24 -0.51
N GLY A 245 -11.80 -0.59 -0.12
CA GLY A 245 -11.99 0.86 -0.21
C GLY A 245 -12.21 1.38 -1.63
N LYS A 246 -12.09 0.50 -2.62
CA LYS A 246 -12.27 0.78 -4.05
C LYS A 246 -13.17 -0.26 -4.66
N VAL A 247 -13.97 0.14 -5.63
CA VAL A 247 -14.80 -0.77 -6.43
C VAL A 247 -14.38 -0.71 -7.89
N ALA A 248 -14.43 -1.85 -8.54
CA ALA A 248 -14.17 -1.90 -9.98
C ALA A 248 -15.34 -1.22 -10.71
N GLY A 249 -15.04 -0.19 -11.45
CA GLY A 249 -16.05 0.61 -12.15
C GLY A 249 -15.44 1.36 -13.32
N ILE A 250 -16.11 2.42 -13.72
CA ILE A 250 -15.58 3.37 -14.69
C ILE A 250 -14.71 4.39 -13.98
N ASP A 251 -13.50 4.54 -14.46
CA ASP A 251 -12.47 5.40 -13.92
C ASP A 251 -12.68 6.84 -14.42
N GLU A 252 -12.90 7.77 -13.50
CA GLU A 252 -13.12 9.17 -13.84
C GLU A 252 -11.92 9.78 -14.57
N ASP A 253 -10.68 9.48 -14.14
CA ASP A 253 -9.47 10.00 -14.76
C ASP A 253 -9.28 9.49 -16.19
N LYS A 254 -9.83 8.30 -16.52
CA LYS A 254 -9.82 7.76 -17.88
C LYS A 254 -10.94 8.30 -18.76
N VAL A 255 -12.07 8.63 -18.16
CA VAL A 255 -13.20 9.28 -18.84
C VAL A 255 -12.89 10.75 -19.13
N ILE A 256 -12.21 11.41 -18.18
CA ILE A 256 -11.78 12.81 -18.26
C ILE A 256 -10.25 12.84 -18.17
N PRO A 257 -9.54 12.44 -19.19
CA PRO A 257 -8.06 12.34 -19.13
C PRO A 257 -7.37 13.70 -19.07
N ASP A 258 -8.06 14.75 -19.51
CA ASP A 258 -7.58 16.13 -19.45
C ASP A 258 -8.66 17.04 -18.86
N PRO A 259 -8.60 17.36 -17.56
CA PRO A 259 -9.58 18.20 -16.90
C PRO A 259 -9.49 19.68 -17.28
N ASP A 260 -8.48 20.10 -18.03
CA ASP A 260 -8.34 21.47 -18.54
C ASP A 260 -9.14 21.67 -19.83
N LEU A 261 -9.57 20.59 -20.49
CA LEU A 261 -10.47 20.65 -21.63
C LEU A 261 -11.87 21.05 -21.20
N THR A 262 -12.57 21.77 -22.09
CA THR A 262 -14.00 22.07 -21.95
C THR A 262 -14.82 20.87 -22.41
N ILE A 263 -16.12 20.79 -22.01
CA ILE A 263 -17.02 19.74 -22.50
C ILE A 263 -17.10 19.76 -24.03
N ARG A 264 -17.25 20.96 -24.61
CA ARG A 264 -17.23 21.15 -26.07
C ARG A 264 -15.90 20.82 -26.71
N GLY A 265 -14.80 21.03 -26.00
CA GLY A 265 -13.43 20.72 -26.41
C GLY A 265 -13.06 19.23 -26.29
N GLY A 266 -14.01 18.37 -25.87
CA GLY A 266 -13.81 16.93 -25.84
C GLY A 266 -13.30 16.39 -24.50
N ALA A 267 -13.54 17.08 -23.40
CA ALA A 267 -13.16 16.63 -22.05
C ALA A 267 -13.65 15.19 -21.75
N ILE A 268 -14.83 14.81 -22.25
CA ILE A 268 -15.41 13.46 -22.03
C ILE A 268 -14.93 12.54 -23.16
N ALA A 269 -13.78 11.89 -22.95
CA ALA A 269 -13.10 11.08 -23.95
C ALA A 269 -13.96 9.99 -24.61
N PRO A 270 -14.82 9.20 -23.92
CA PRO A 270 -15.66 8.21 -24.55
C PRO A 270 -16.67 8.77 -25.55
N PHE A 271 -17.01 10.06 -25.49
CA PHE A 271 -17.95 10.72 -26.39
C PHE A 271 -17.31 11.32 -27.64
N ASN A 272 -15.99 11.32 -27.74
CA ASN A 272 -15.25 11.92 -28.86
C ASN A 272 -15.32 11.07 -30.16
N GLY A 273 -15.86 9.86 -30.11
CA GLY A 273 -15.99 9.00 -31.31
C GLY A 273 -17.23 9.36 -32.17
N PRO A 274 -17.18 9.17 -33.49
CA PRO A 274 -18.27 9.53 -34.40
C PRO A 274 -19.65 8.96 -34.03
N LYS A 275 -19.68 7.74 -33.49
CA LYS A 275 -20.91 7.05 -33.06
C LYS A 275 -21.40 7.54 -31.70
N ASN A 276 -20.49 7.91 -30.79
CA ASN A 276 -20.80 8.26 -29.40
C ASN A 276 -21.10 9.76 -29.25
N ASN A 277 -20.90 10.56 -30.26
CA ASN A 277 -21.16 12.01 -30.26
C ASN A 277 -22.63 12.38 -30.02
N LEU A 278 -23.54 11.44 -30.18
CA LEU A 278 -24.97 11.63 -29.84
C LEU A 278 -25.13 11.94 -28.33
N TRP A 279 -24.44 11.24 -27.47
CA TRP A 279 -24.43 11.46 -26.03
C TRP A 279 -23.94 12.86 -25.65
N LEU A 280 -22.91 13.36 -26.33
CA LEU A 280 -22.42 14.72 -26.15
C LEU A 280 -23.45 15.76 -26.59
N ARG A 281 -24.17 15.51 -27.71
CA ARG A 281 -25.23 16.41 -28.21
C ARG A 281 -26.39 16.51 -27.23
N ASP A 282 -26.79 15.40 -26.63
CA ASP A 282 -27.89 15.40 -25.66
C ASP A 282 -27.46 16.09 -24.36
N LEU A 283 -26.22 15.90 -23.90
CA LEU A 283 -25.67 16.68 -22.80
C LEU A 283 -25.71 18.19 -23.11
N ILE A 284 -25.28 18.61 -24.30
CA ILE A 284 -25.28 20.03 -24.70
C ILE A 284 -26.71 20.62 -24.69
N LYS A 285 -27.73 19.84 -25.13
CA LYS A 285 -29.14 20.29 -25.07
C LYS A 285 -29.59 20.52 -23.63
N VAL A 286 -29.28 19.59 -22.73
CA VAL A 286 -29.61 19.74 -21.30
C VAL A 286 -28.86 20.94 -20.70
N CYS A 287 -27.59 21.10 -21.01
CA CYS A 287 -26.82 22.26 -20.57
C CYS A 287 -27.42 23.59 -21.02
N ALA A 288 -27.87 23.67 -22.28
CA ALA A 288 -28.53 24.89 -22.81
C ALA A 288 -29.86 25.19 -22.09
N ARG A 289 -30.63 24.14 -21.70
CA ARG A 289 -31.90 24.28 -20.98
C ARG A 289 -31.74 24.79 -19.54
N TYR A 290 -30.69 24.31 -18.85
CA TYR A 290 -30.47 24.64 -17.44
C TYR A 290 -29.38 25.70 -17.20
N GLY A 291 -28.79 26.25 -18.26
CA GLY A 291 -27.76 27.28 -18.16
C GLY A 291 -26.41 26.78 -17.63
N TYR A 292 -26.09 25.48 -17.78
CA TYR A 292 -24.79 24.95 -17.37
C TYR A 292 -23.68 25.36 -18.35
N PRO A 293 -22.54 25.88 -17.87
CA PRO A 293 -21.48 26.37 -18.73
C PRO A 293 -20.67 25.19 -19.34
N ILE A 294 -20.63 25.06 -20.67
CA ILE A 294 -19.95 23.99 -21.40
C ILE A 294 -18.58 24.39 -21.95
N ASP A 295 -18.25 25.67 -21.92
CA ASP A 295 -17.01 26.25 -22.48
C ASP A 295 -16.01 26.62 -21.40
N ILE A 296 -16.17 26.11 -20.17
CA ILE A 296 -15.20 26.22 -19.08
C ILE A 296 -14.46 24.87 -18.87
N PRO A 297 -13.23 24.88 -18.37
CA PRO A 297 -12.49 23.65 -18.05
C PRO A 297 -13.28 22.75 -17.10
N TYR A 298 -13.20 21.41 -17.30
CA TYR A 298 -13.91 20.43 -16.49
C TYR A 298 -13.60 20.55 -14.99
N HIS A 299 -12.37 20.85 -14.62
CA HIS A 299 -12.01 21.04 -13.20
C HIS A 299 -12.74 22.21 -12.54
N SER A 300 -13.20 23.20 -13.29
CA SER A 300 -13.93 24.39 -12.80
C SER A 300 -15.44 24.19 -12.74
N ILE A 301 -15.95 23.03 -13.18
CA ILE A 301 -17.38 22.73 -13.19
C ILE A 301 -17.89 22.49 -11.76
N SER A 302 -19.08 23.03 -11.43
CA SER A 302 -19.74 22.83 -10.13
C SER A 302 -20.06 21.36 -9.85
N LYS A 303 -20.13 20.98 -8.55
CA LYS A 303 -20.47 19.61 -8.14
C LYS A 303 -21.83 19.17 -8.71
N GLU A 304 -22.81 20.05 -8.69
CA GLU A 304 -24.15 19.78 -9.24
C GLU A 304 -24.08 19.45 -10.73
N PHE A 305 -23.31 20.22 -11.50
CA PHE A 305 -23.17 19.96 -12.92
C PHE A 305 -22.34 18.67 -13.21
N ARG A 306 -21.34 18.36 -12.40
CA ARG A 306 -20.65 17.06 -12.49
C ARG A 306 -21.62 15.91 -12.24
N ASP A 307 -22.50 16.02 -11.25
CA ASP A 307 -23.52 15.00 -11.00
C ASP A 307 -24.44 14.80 -12.22
N VAL A 308 -24.82 15.88 -12.93
CA VAL A 308 -25.58 15.77 -14.19
C VAL A 308 -24.77 15.07 -15.27
N ILE A 309 -23.48 15.36 -15.44
CA ILE A 309 -22.62 14.68 -16.43
C ILE A 309 -22.56 13.17 -16.15
N TRP A 310 -22.43 12.78 -14.89
CA TRP A 310 -22.26 11.38 -14.52
C TRP A 310 -23.56 10.59 -14.39
N LYS A 311 -24.57 11.16 -13.76
CA LYS A 311 -25.86 10.49 -13.42
C LYS A 311 -26.95 10.74 -14.45
N GLY A 312 -26.81 11.80 -15.25
CA GLY A 312 -27.80 12.20 -16.23
C GLY A 312 -28.86 13.16 -15.69
N LYS A 313 -29.63 13.75 -16.61
CA LYS A 313 -30.81 14.59 -16.36
C LYS A 313 -31.64 14.65 -17.63
N ASP A 314 -32.96 14.54 -17.48
CA ASP A 314 -33.93 14.50 -18.60
C ASP A 314 -33.56 13.44 -19.66
N GLU A 315 -33.43 13.88 -20.95
CA GLU A 315 -33.08 13.02 -22.06
C GLU A 315 -31.61 12.54 -22.09
N TYR A 316 -30.74 13.12 -21.29
CA TYR A 316 -29.33 12.70 -21.15
C TYR A 316 -29.16 11.74 -19.99
N GLY A 317 -28.88 10.47 -20.29
CA GLY A 317 -28.75 9.41 -19.27
C GLY A 317 -27.48 9.46 -18.42
N GLY A 318 -26.50 10.28 -18.78
CA GLY A 318 -25.21 10.37 -18.08
C GLY A 318 -24.17 9.35 -18.52
N VAL A 319 -22.95 9.56 -18.09
CA VAL A 319 -21.80 8.65 -18.37
C VAL A 319 -22.08 7.24 -17.87
N HIS A 320 -22.75 7.08 -16.74
CA HIS A 320 -23.09 5.75 -16.20
C HIS A 320 -24.03 4.98 -17.15
N ALA A 321 -25.09 5.60 -17.64
CA ALA A 321 -26.02 4.95 -18.57
C ALA A 321 -25.35 4.62 -19.91
N PHE A 322 -24.46 5.48 -20.40
CA PHE A 322 -23.64 5.19 -21.57
C PHE A 322 -22.85 3.88 -21.41
N PHE A 323 -22.18 3.70 -20.28
CA PHE A 323 -21.40 2.47 -20.05
C PHE A 323 -22.28 1.25 -19.77
N GLU A 324 -23.49 1.41 -19.25
CA GLU A 324 -24.46 0.30 -19.17
C GLU A 324 -24.94 -0.12 -20.55
N GLU A 325 -25.16 0.82 -21.48
CA GLU A 325 -25.44 0.51 -22.88
C GLU A 325 -24.25 -0.23 -23.54
N VAL A 326 -23.01 0.23 -23.30
CA VAL A 326 -21.81 -0.48 -23.76
C VAL A 326 -21.74 -1.91 -23.19
N LYS A 327 -22.13 -2.14 -21.94
CA LYS A 327 -22.18 -3.48 -21.33
C LYS A 327 -23.24 -4.37 -21.98
N SER A 328 -24.39 -3.83 -22.34
CA SER A 328 -25.44 -4.60 -23.02
C SER A 328 -24.98 -5.17 -24.37
N GLU A 329 -23.96 -4.56 -24.97
CA GLU A 329 -23.32 -4.99 -26.20
C GLU A 329 -22.05 -5.84 -26.02
N PHE A 330 -21.78 -6.41 -24.87
CA PHE A 330 -20.56 -7.22 -24.59
C PHE A 330 -20.44 -8.51 -25.44
N TYR A 331 -21.47 -8.89 -26.16
CA TYR A 331 -21.36 -9.94 -27.17
C TYR A 331 -20.42 -9.54 -28.33
N LYS A 332 -20.19 -8.24 -28.56
CA LYS A 332 -19.24 -7.71 -29.54
C LYS A 332 -17.85 -7.52 -28.88
N VAL A 333 -16.81 -8.12 -29.45
CA VAL A 333 -15.43 -8.06 -28.91
C VAL A 333 -14.92 -6.62 -28.76
N HIS A 334 -15.18 -5.77 -29.76
CA HIS A 334 -14.71 -4.37 -29.72
C HIS A 334 -15.36 -3.55 -28.61
N MET A 335 -16.59 -3.87 -28.17
CA MET A 335 -17.24 -3.20 -27.06
C MET A 335 -16.62 -3.61 -25.72
N ARG A 336 -16.22 -4.88 -25.57
CA ARG A 336 -15.44 -5.33 -24.40
C ARG A 336 -14.09 -4.62 -24.32
N VAL A 337 -13.39 -4.49 -25.45
CA VAL A 337 -12.11 -3.76 -25.52
C VAL A 337 -12.31 -2.28 -25.23
N PHE A 338 -13.38 -1.68 -25.79
CA PHE A 338 -13.72 -0.28 -25.50
C PHE A 338 -13.98 -0.06 -24.01
N TYR A 339 -14.83 -0.87 -23.39
CA TYR A 339 -15.13 -0.79 -21.95
C TYR A 339 -13.87 -0.96 -21.09
N ALA A 340 -13.00 -1.91 -21.44
CA ALA A 340 -11.77 -2.18 -20.71
C ALA A 340 -10.81 -0.99 -20.67
N ARG A 341 -10.84 -0.09 -21.65
CA ARG A 341 -10.03 1.15 -21.66
C ARG A 341 -10.43 2.11 -20.52
N TYR A 342 -11.71 2.15 -20.19
CA TYR A 342 -12.26 3.07 -19.18
C TYR A 342 -12.49 2.39 -17.83
N ARG A 343 -12.25 1.08 -17.74
CA ARG A 343 -12.35 0.35 -16.48
C ARG A 343 -11.17 0.69 -15.57
N GLY A 344 -11.49 0.96 -14.33
CA GLY A 344 -10.51 1.23 -13.28
C GLY A 344 -11.10 0.93 -11.92
N TYR A 345 -10.43 1.43 -10.89
CA TYR A 345 -10.89 1.34 -9.52
C TYR A 345 -11.24 2.74 -9.04
N SER A 346 -12.51 2.97 -8.75
CA SER A 346 -12.99 4.21 -8.12
C SER A 346 -13.11 4.03 -6.61
N ARG A 347 -13.06 5.15 -5.88
CA ARG A 347 -13.33 5.18 -4.43
C ARG A 347 -14.73 4.62 -4.19
N CYS A 348 -14.85 3.71 -3.21
CA CYS A 348 -16.13 3.08 -2.92
C CYS A 348 -17.17 4.11 -2.47
N PRO A 349 -18.33 4.25 -3.14
CA PRO A 349 -19.31 5.28 -2.81
C PRO A 349 -20.05 5.00 -1.50
N GLU A 350 -20.07 3.74 -1.03
CA GLU A 350 -20.77 3.39 0.19
C GLU A 350 -19.95 3.73 1.43
N CYS A 351 -18.68 3.33 1.48
CA CYS A 351 -17.81 3.61 2.62
C CYS A 351 -16.92 4.84 2.42
N ASP A 352 -17.05 5.56 1.32
CA ASP A 352 -16.20 6.71 0.96
C ASP A 352 -14.68 6.40 1.05
N GLY A 353 -14.31 5.18 0.63
CA GLY A 353 -12.92 4.72 0.65
C GLY A 353 -12.41 4.23 2.01
N TYR A 354 -13.17 4.38 3.08
CA TYR A 354 -12.76 4.04 4.45
C TYR A 354 -12.69 2.53 4.74
N ARG A 355 -13.11 1.67 3.81
CA ARG A 355 -13.01 0.21 3.85
C ARG A 355 -13.90 -0.48 4.87
N ILE A 356 -14.37 0.23 5.91
CA ILE A 356 -15.22 -0.28 6.99
C ILE A 356 -16.69 0.10 6.77
N ARG A 357 -17.59 -0.63 7.43
CA ARG A 357 -19.05 -0.35 7.40
C ARG A 357 -19.36 1.03 7.99
N LYS A 358 -20.51 1.58 7.62
CA LYS A 358 -20.98 2.89 8.13
C LYS A 358 -21.12 2.91 9.64
N ASP A 359 -21.60 1.82 10.25
CA ASP A 359 -21.77 1.72 11.70
C ASP A 359 -20.46 1.99 12.45
N ALA A 360 -19.33 1.48 11.93
CA ALA A 360 -18.01 1.76 12.50
C ALA A 360 -17.59 3.23 12.34
N GLN A 361 -18.09 3.93 11.33
CA GLN A 361 -17.78 5.35 11.09
C GLN A 361 -18.50 6.29 12.04
N TYR A 362 -19.59 5.85 12.67
CA TYR A 362 -20.31 6.63 13.69
C TYR A 362 -19.58 6.67 15.03
N VAL A 363 -18.63 5.78 15.25
CA VAL A 363 -17.81 5.73 16.47
C VAL A 363 -16.66 6.72 16.38
N LYS A 364 -16.54 7.61 17.36
CA LYS A 364 -15.52 8.67 17.37
C LYS A 364 -14.81 8.75 18.72
N ILE A 365 -13.54 9.15 18.67
CA ILE A 365 -12.73 9.58 19.82
C ILE A 365 -12.36 11.04 19.59
N LYS A 366 -12.75 11.94 20.51
CA LYS A 366 -12.53 13.39 20.34
C LYS A 366 -12.94 13.92 18.96
N GLY A 367 -14.07 13.44 18.43
CA GLY A 367 -14.65 13.88 17.16
C GLY A 367 -14.12 13.19 15.90
N LEU A 368 -13.03 12.41 15.98
CA LEU A 368 -12.43 11.71 14.86
C LEU A 368 -12.84 10.24 14.82
N GLN A 369 -13.17 9.75 13.63
CA GLN A 369 -13.37 8.33 13.37
C GLN A 369 -12.02 7.65 13.04
N ILE A 370 -11.94 6.32 13.22
CA ILE A 370 -10.70 5.54 13.03
C ILE A 370 -10.07 5.73 11.65
N ALA A 371 -10.88 5.82 10.61
CA ALA A 371 -10.40 5.99 9.24
C ALA A 371 -9.72 7.35 9.01
N GLN A 372 -10.22 8.41 9.65
CA GLN A 372 -9.62 9.73 9.57
C GLN A 372 -8.22 9.76 10.23
N ILE A 373 -8.05 9.03 11.34
CA ILE A 373 -6.73 8.87 11.95
C ILE A 373 -5.80 8.07 11.03
N ALA A 374 -6.32 7.04 10.38
CA ALA A 374 -5.54 6.25 9.43
C ALA A 374 -5.10 7.05 8.19
N GLU A 375 -5.88 8.02 7.74
CA GLU A 375 -5.55 8.94 6.64
C GLU A 375 -4.53 10.02 7.03
N MET A 376 -4.28 10.24 8.33
CA MET A 376 -3.25 11.18 8.77
C MET A 376 -1.86 10.69 8.42
N SER A 377 -0.95 11.63 8.15
CA SER A 377 0.47 11.29 8.12
C SER A 377 0.94 10.85 9.51
N ILE A 378 1.94 9.98 9.56
CA ILE A 378 2.50 9.46 10.82
C ILE A 378 2.90 10.61 11.75
N GLY A 379 3.49 11.69 11.22
CA GLY A 379 3.85 12.88 12.00
C GLY A 379 2.63 13.57 12.63
N HIS A 380 1.55 13.77 11.86
CA HIS A 380 0.31 14.37 12.38
C HIS A 380 -0.41 13.43 13.34
N ALA A 381 -0.45 12.11 13.04
CA ALA A 381 -1.04 11.13 13.95
C ALA A 381 -0.28 11.12 15.29
N ARG A 382 1.08 11.14 15.27
CA ARG A 382 1.90 11.23 16.48
C ARG A 382 1.55 12.47 17.31
N GLN A 383 1.54 13.65 16.67
CA GLN A 383 1.19 14.90 17.35
C GLN A 383 -0.21 14.80 17.97
N TRP A 384 -1.21 14.32 17.25
CA TRP A 384 -2.57 14.17 17.76
C TRP A 384 -2.64 13.23 18.97
N PHE A 385 -1.91 12.10 18.95
CA PHE A 385 -1.87 11.18 20.08
C PHE A 385 -1.10 11.74 21.27
N ASP A 386 -0.06 12.54 21.04
CA ASP A 386 0.69 13.21 22.12
C ASP A 386 -0.17 14.29 22.81
N GLU A 387 -1.00 15.02 22.06
CA GLU A 387 -1.93 16.05 22.55
C GLU A 387 -3.27 15.48 23.06
N LEU A 388 -3.52 14.17 22.91
CA LEU A 388 -4.80 13.55 23.28
C LEU A 388 -5.01 13.54 24.78
N GLU A 389 -5.96 14.36 25.25
CA GLU A 389 -6.43 14.39 26.63
C GLU A 389 -7.63 13.44 26.81
N LEU A 390 -7.49 12.47 27.69
CA LEU A 390 -8.53 11.52 28.07
C LEU A 390 -9.01 11.79 29.50
N THR A 391 -10.26 11.46 29.78
CA THR A 391 -10.78 11.49 31.14
C THR A 391 -10.05 10.45 32.01
N PRO A 392 -10.07 10.58 33.38
CA PRO A 392 -9.43 9.59 34.25
C PRO A 392 -9.92 8.16 34.03
N TYR A 393 -11.19 7.98 33.69
CA TYR A 393 -11.74 6.66 33.36
C TYR A 393 -11.22 6.15 32.01
N GLU A 394 -11.30 6.94 30.94
CA GLU A 394 -10.78 6.57 29.63
C GLU A 394 -9.27 6.28 29.70
N MET A 395 -8.51 7.04 30.50
CA MET A 395 -7.08 6.79 30.71
C MET A 395 -6.84 5.46 31.42
N SER A 396 -7.64 5.11 32.45
CA SER A 396 -7.50 3.83 33.13
C SER A 396 -7.71 2.62 32.21
N VAL A 397 -8.56 2.77 31.19
CA VAL A 397 -8.87 1.73 30.20
C VAL A 397 -7.87 1.70 29.05
N ALA A 398 -7.43 2.86 28.58
CA ALA A 398 -6.67 2.97 27.32
C ALA A 398 -5.15 3.21 27.51
N SER A 399 -4.65 3.37 28.73
CA SER A 399 -3.23 3.73 28.99
C SER A 399 -2.22 2.83 28.30
N GLN A 400 -2.39 1.52 28.40
CA GLN A 400 -1.50 0.54 27.77
C GLN A 400 -1.57 0.61 26.23
N ILE A 401 -2.78 0.77 25.69
CA ILE A 401 -3.03 0.87 24.25
C ILE A 401 -2.38 2.14 23.70
N LEU A 402 -2.58 3.24 24.39
CA LEU A 402 -2.03 4.54 24.03
C LEU A 402 -0.50 4.56 24.09
N PHE A 403 0.09 3.89 25.09
CA PHE A 403 1.54 3.72 25.19
C PHE A 403 2.10 2.99 23.95
N GLU A 404 1.48 1.89 23.53
CA GLU A 404 1.93 1.11 22.39
C GLU A 404 1.77 1.87 21.06
N ILE A 405 0.67 2.61 20.89
CA ILE A 405 0.47 3.47 19.70
C ILE A 405 1.54 4.56 19.64
N ARG A 406 1.76 5.30 20.74
CA ARG A 406 2.77 6.38 20.80
C ARG A 406 4.17 5.85 20.54
N LYS A 407 4.51 4.70 21.12
CA LYS A 407 5.81 4.05 20.93
C LYS A 407 6.07 3.71 19.46
N ARG A 408 5.11 3.09 18.77
CA ARG A 408 5.23 2.71 17.37
C ARG A 408 5.25 3.91 16.43
N LEU A 409 4.39 4.90 16.66
CA LEU A 409 4.40 6.15 15.89
C LEU A 409 5.73 6.90 16.04
N LYS A 410 6.31 6.92 17.26
CA LYS A 410 7.62 7.50 17.52
C LYS A 410 8.70 6.81 16.69
N TYR A 411 8.75 5.48 16.68
CA TYR A 411 9.75 4.76 15.89
C TYR A 411 9.61 4.98 14.38
N LEU A 412 8.39 5.00 13.88
CA LEU A 412 8.14 5.32 12.46
C LEU A 412 8.59 6.74 12.08
N ASP A 413 8.40 7.70 12.96
CA ASP A 413 8.87 9.06 12.77
C ASP A 413 10.41 9.15 12.84
N GLU A 414 11.04 8.44 13.79
CA GLU A 414 12.49 8.38 13.95
C GLU A 414 13.20 7.76 12.73
N VAL A 415 12.61 6.74 12.11
CA VAL A 415 13.14 6.17 10.85
C VAL A 415 12.84 7.04 9.61
N GLY A 416 12.32 8.26 9.80
CA GLY A 416 12.09 9.22 8.71
C GLY A 416 10.84 8.97 7.87
N LEU A 417 9.84 8.24 8.37
CA LEU A 417 8.59 7.93 7.66
C LEU A 417 7.42 8.83 8.06
N HIS A 418 7.69 9.99 8.65
CA HIS A 418 6.67 10.94 9.14
C HIS A 418 5.65 11.38 8.07
N TYR A 419 6.01 11.33 6.80
CA TYR A 419 5.17 11.75 5.67
C TYR A 419 4.19 10.68 5.18
N LEU A 420 4.41 9.40 5.50
CA LEU A 420 3.50 8.30 5.13
C LEU A 420 2.22 8.36 5.94
N THR A 421 1.11 7.89 5.34
CA THR A 421 -0.16 7.69 6.04
C THR A 421 -0.31 6.25 6.50
N LEU A 422 -1.07 6.02 7.59
CA LEU A 422 -1.27 4.67 8.12
C LEU A 422 -2.13 3.79 7.18
N ASP A 423 -2.96 4.39 6.34
CA ASP A 423 -3.79 3.71 5.34
C ASP A 423 -3.03 3.40 4.03
N ARG A 424 -1.79 3.89 3.87
CA ARG A 424 -0.97 3.64 2.69
C ARG A 424 -0.80 2.15 2.46
N LEU A 425 -1.10 1.70 1.24
CA LEU A 425 -0.95 0.29 0.85
C LEU A 425 0.53 -0.11 0.81
N THR A 426 0.86 -1.26 1.40
CA THR A 426 2.26 -1.75 1.46
C THR A 426 2.86 -2.05 0.09
N ASN A 427 2.04 -2.50 -0.86
CA ASN A 427 2.48 -2.75 -2.24
C ASN A 427 2.80 -1.47 -3.04
N THR A 428 2.52 -0.28 -2.49
CA THR A 428 2.87 1.02 -3.10
C THR A 428 4.10 1.66 -2.48
N LEU A 429 4.71 1.00 -1.50
CA LEU A 429 5.92 1.47 -0.84
C LEU A 429 7.16 1.19 -1.69
N SER A 430 8.13 2.08 -1.62
CA SER A 430 9.48 1.80 -2.12
C SER A 430 10.17 0.74 -1.26
N GLY A 431 11.20 0.08 -1.80
CA GLY A 431 11.98 -0.90 -1.05
C GLY A 431 12.53 -0.36 0.26
N GLY A 432 13.09 0.86 0.23
CA GLY A 432 13.60 1.52 1.43
C GLY A 432 12.51 1.92 2.45
N GLU A 433 11.31 2.33 2.01
CA GLU A 433 10.17 2.58 2.91
C GLU A 433 9.73 1.31 3.62
N ALA A 434 9.60 0.19 2.88
CA ALA A 434 9.23 -1.10 3.45
C ALA A 434 10.28 -1.60 4.46
N GLN A 435 11.56 -1.47 4.14
CA GLN A 435 12.66 -1.83 5.03
C GLN A 435 12.63 -1.02 6.34
N ARG A 436 12.40 0.30 6.26
CA ARG A 436 12.30 1.15 7.45
C ARG A 436 11.08 0.83 8.32
N ILE A 437 9.94 0.43 7.71
CA ILE A 437 8.79 -0.07 8.46
C ILE A 437 9.16 -1.33 9.22
N ASN A 438 9.85 -2.29 8.59
CA ASN A 438 10.31 -3.51 9.23
C ASN A 438 11.30 -3.21 10.36
N LEU A 439 12.18 -2.23 10.18
CA LEU A 439 13.10 -1.78 11.23
C LEU A 439 12.34 -1.16 12.42
N ALA A 440 11.35 -0.31 12.17
CA ALA A 440 10.51 0.27 13.22
C ALA A 440 9.73 -0.80 13.99
N ASN A 441 9.27 -1.85 13.30
CA ASN A 441 8.61 -3.00 13.94
C ASN A 441 9.59 -3.80 14.82
N ALA A 442 10.81 -4.01 14.33
CA ALA A 442 11.86 -4.68 15.10
C ALA A 442 12.18 -3.94 16.40
N LEU A 443 12.28 -2.61 16.36
CA LEU A 443 12.40 -1.76 17.55
C LEU A 443 11.20 -1.90 18.49
N GLY A 444 9.99 -1.94 17.89
CA GLY A 444 8.74 -2.10 18.64
C GLY A 444 8.64 -3.41 19.41
N SER A 445 9.22 -4.49 18.90
CA SER A 445 9.17 -5.84 19.49
C SER A 445 9.96 -5.98 20.79
N SER A 446 10.90 -5.07 21.05
CA SER A 446 11.77 -5.07 22.27
C SER A 446 12.45 -6.42 22.54
N LEU A 447 12.83 -7.19 21.49
CA LEU A 447 13.54 -8.45 21.63
C LEU A 447 14.98 -8.20 22.07
N ILE A 448 15.48 -9.06 22.95
CA ILE A 448 16.82 -9.02 23.52
C ILE A 448 17.55 -10.32 23.17
N GLY A 449 18.88 -10.25 22.95
CA GLY A 449 19.70 -11.42 22.62
C GLY A 449 19.46 -11.97 21.21
N SER A 450 18.97 -11.15 20.31
CA SER A 450 18.69 -11.50 18.91
C SER A 450 19.78 -10.96 17.98
N LEU A 451 19.92 -11.58 16.81
CA LEU A 451 20.79 -11.14 15.73
C LEU A 451 19.92 -10.45 14.66
N TYR A 452 20.13 -9.17 14.46
CA TYR A 452 19.51 -8.42 13.37
C TYR A 452 20.48 -8.35 12.18
N VAL A 453 20.02 -8.81 11.00
CA VAL A 453 20.77 -8.73 9.74
C VAL A 453 20.07 -7.76 8.81
N LEU A 454 20.74 -6.66 8.49
CA LEU A 454 20.20 -5.60 7.65
C LEU A 454 20.98 -5.52 6.33
N ASP A 455 20.25 -5.32 5.23
CA ASP A 455 20.79 -5.17 3.89
C ASP A 455 20.62 -3.73 3.42
N GLU A 456 21.73 -3.01 3.28
CA GLU A 456 21.81 -1.64 2.78
C GLU A 456 20.71 -0.71 3.36
N PRO A 457 20.59 -0.55 4.69
CA PRO A 457 19.51 0.19 5.29
C PRO A 457 19.55 1.71 5.01
N THR A 458 20.68 2.25 4.50
CA THR A 458 20.83 3.66 4.11
C THR A 458 20.26 3.96 2.72
N ILE A 459 19.85 2.94 1.97
CA ILE A 459 19.36 3.10 0.58
C ILE A 459 18.21 4.12 0.50
N GLY A 460 18.33 5.06 -0.45
CA GLY A 460 17.32 6.12 -0.67
C GLY A 460 17.19 7.12 0.47
N LEU A 461 18.09 7.09 1.47
CA LEU A 461 18.16 8.10 2.50
C LEU A 461 19.00 9.30 2.06
N HIS A 462 18.62 10.46 2.52
CA HIS A 462 19.49 11.63 2.45
C HIS A 462 20.52 11.55 3.59
N PRO A 463 21.77 11.99 3.40
CA PRO A 463 22.81 11.98 4.45
C PRO A 463 22.32 12.50 5.81
N ARG A 464 21.51 13.55 5.82
CA ARG A 464 20.90 14.07 7.05
C ARG A 464 20.10 13.05 7.87
N ASP A 465 19.52 12.03 7.20
CA ASP A 465 18.66 11.05 7.84
C ASP A 465 19.46 9.80 8.28
N ASN A 466 20.73 9.64 7.79
CA ASN A 466 21.64 8.56 8.17
C ASN A 466 21.99 8.61 9.68
N ASP A 467 22.21 9.80 10.23
CA ASP A 467 22.52 9.96 11.67
C ASP A 467 21.42 9.37 12.57
N ARG A 468 20.15 9.57 12.18
CA ARG A 468 19.01 9.00 12.90
C ARG A 468 19.00 7.49 12.82
N LEU A 469 19.21 6.93 11.62
CA LEU A 469 19.29 5.48 11.42
C LEU A 469 20.42 4.87 12.24
N ILE A 470 21.61 5.47 12.21
CA ILE A 470 22.77 5.02 12.98
C ILE A 470 22.45 5.03 14.48
N SER A 471 21.80 6.07 14.97
CA SER A 471 21.37 6.17 16.38
C SER A 471 20.42 5.04 16.76
N ILE A 472 19.48 4.70 15.88
CA ILE A 472 18.52 3.61 16.06
C ILE A 472 19.24 2.25 16.12
N LEU A 473 20.17 1.97 15.19
CA LEU A 473 20.93 0.73 15.16
C LEU A 473 21.81 0.57 16.42
N LYS A 474 22.42 1.67 16.85
CA LYS A 474 23.15 1.68 18.14
C LYS A 474 22.23 1.40 19.32
N SER A 475 21.01 1.95 19.34
CA SER A 475 20.03 1.66 20.40
C SER A 475 19.63 0.18 20.41
N LEU A 476 19.45 -0.47 19.23
CA LEU A 476 19.20 -1.91 19.13
C LEU A 476 20.36 -2.73 19.71
N ARG A 477 21.60 -2.35 19.41
CA ARG A 477 22.80 -2.98 19.97
C ARG A 477 22.85 -2.82 21.50
N ASP A 478 22.63 -1.60 21.99
CA ASP A 478 22.78 -1.24 23.41
C ASP A 478 21.75 -1.93 24.33
N ILE A 479 20.62 -2.39 23.78
CA ILE A 479 19.63 -3.22 24.48
C ILE A 479 20.14 -4.67 24.68
N GLY A 480 21.26 -5.05 24.04
CA GLY A 480 21.87 -6.39 24.16
C GLY A 480 21.64 -7.27 22.95
N ASN A 481 21.43 -6.70 21.76
CA ASN A 481 21.35 -7.42 20.50
C ASN A 481 22.68 -7.34 19.72
N THR A 482 22.84 -8.25 18.76
CA THR A 482 23.87 -8.15 17.76
C THR A 482 23.27 -7.56 16.49
N VAL A 483 23.90 -6.53 15.92
CA VAL A 483 23.45 -5.89 14.69
C VAL A 483 24.51 -6.08 13.62
N LEU A 484 24.18 -6.82 12.57
CA LEU A 484 25.01 -7.07 11.40
C LEU A 484 24.43 -6.28 10.21
N VAL A 485 25.23 -5.36 9.67
CA VAL A 485 24.80 -4.50 8.59
C VAL A 485 25.67 -4.74 7.37
N VAL A 486 25.06 -5.02 6.22
CA VAL A 486 25.73 -5.03 4.92
C VAL A 486 25.59 -3.64 4.34
N GLU A 487 26.72 -2.92 4.15
CA GLU A 487 26.68 -1.49 3.79
C GLU A 487 27.92 -1.01 3.05
N HIS A 488 27.77 0.09 2.35
CA HIS A 488 28.87 0.84 1.72
C HIS A 488 28.86 2.33 2.07
N ASP A 489 27.85 2.80 2.83
CA ASP A 489 27.76 4.18 3.24
C ASP A 489 28.91 4.55 4.19
N PRO A 490 29.68 5.63 3.90
CA PRO A 490 30.83 6.02 4.72
C PRO A 490 30.47 6.32 6.18
N GLU A 491 29.32 6.93 6.44
CA GLU A 491 28.90 7.31 7.79
C GLU A 491 28.56 6.06 8.62
N MET A 492 27.94 5.06 7.98
CA MET A 492 27.66 3.77 8.61
C MET A 492 28.96 3.00 8.92
N ILE A 493 29.91 2.97 7.98
CA ILE A 493 31.24 2.34 8.16
C ILE A 493 31.96 3.00 9.33
N ILE A 494 31.97 4.34 9.41
CA ILE A 494 32.59 5.08 10.53
C ILE A 494 31.94 4.76 11.87
N ALA A 495 30.64 4.54 11.89
CA ALA A 495 29.85 4.31 13.09
C ALA A 495 29.93 2.85 13.62
N ALA A 496 30.46 1.93 12.83
CA ALA A 496 30.53 0.51 13.16
C ALA A 496 31.60 0.23 14.25
N ASP A 497 31.30 -0.70 15.15
CA ASP A 497 32.26 -1.16 16.18
C ASP A 497 33.33 -2.07 15.56
N ASN A 498 32.96 -2.89 14.56
CA ASN A 498 33.86 -3.75 13.82
C ASN A 498 33.48 -3.79 12.35
N ILE A 499 34.48 -3.83 11.48
CA ILE A 499 34.31 -3.82 10.02
C ILE A 499 34.93 -5.11 9.45
N ILE A 500 34.15 -5.79 8.60
CA ILE A 500 34.60 -6.97 7.85
C ILE A 500 34.49 -6.60 6.37
N ASP A 501 35.63 -6.50 5.67
CA ASP A 501 35.69 -6.17 4.26
C ASP A 501 35.86 -7.45 3.43
N ILE A 502 34.95 -7.67 2.49
CA ILE A 502 34.91 -8.84 1.62
C ILE A 502 35.37 -8.46 0.21
N GLY A 503 36.28 -9.20 -0.35
CA GLY A 503 36.83 -8.93 -1.68
C GLY A 503 37.73 -10.06 -2.18
N PRO A 504 38.84 -9.75 -2.99
CA PRO A 504 39.17 -8.41 -3.49
C PRO A 504 38.32 -7.95 -4.67
N PHE A 505 37.65 -8.86 -5.38
CA PHE A 505 36.83 -8.58 -6.57
C PHE A 505 35.43 -9.18 -6.41
N ALA A 506 34.63 -9.16 -7.47
CA ALA A 506 33.28 -9.74 -7.50
C ALA A 506 33.30 -11.19 -8.09
N GLY A 507 32.24 -11.95 -7.80
CA GLY A 507 32.05 -13.31 -8.34
C GLY A 507 33.10 -14.30 -7.86
N THR A 508 33.60 -15.15 -8.77
CA THR A 508 34.58 -16.21 -8.48
C THR A 508 35.96 -15.70 -7.98
N TYR A 509 36.23 -14.40 -8.21
CA TYR A 509 37.46 -13.74 -7.76
C TYR A 509 37.29 -12.96 -6.45
N GLY A 510 36.10 -13.05 -5.85
CA GLY A 510 35.78 -12.44 -4.57
C GLY A 510 35.54 -13.49 -3.48
N GLY A 511 34.84 -13.07 -2.42
CA GLY A 511 34.43 -13.96 -1.35
C GLY A 511 35.49 -14.17 -0.24
N GLU A 512 36.62 -13.49 -0.31
CA GLU A 512 37.66 -13.55 0.72
C GLU A 512 37.52 -12.41 1.74
N VAL A 513 37.82 -12.67 3.01
CA VAL A 513 37.91 -11.61 4.02
C VAL A 513 39.26 -10.89 3.82
N VAL A 514 39.25 -9.71 3.22
CA VAL A 514 40.45 -8.91 2.93
C VAL A 514 40.84 -8.01 4.10
N PHE A 515 39.90 -7.70 5.00
CA PHE A 515 40.15 -6.96 6.22
C PHE A 515 39.12 -7.31 7.30
N SER A 516 39.57 -7.32 8.57
CA SER A 516 38.67 -7.37 9.74
C SER A 516 39.29 -6.58 10.88
N GLY A 517 38.57 -5.60 11.43
CA GLY A 517 39.06 -4.76 12.53
C GLY A 517 38.25 -3.46 12.69
N SER A 518 38.84 -2.52 13.44
CA SER A 518 38.25 -1.21 13.70
C SER A 518 38.38 -0.24 12.51
N TYR A 519 37.66 0.87 12.55
CA TYR A 519 37.76 1.91 11.52
C TYR A 519 39.17 2.51 11.39
N ASP A 520 39.85 2.75 12.52
CA ASP A 520 41.21 3.31 12.52
C ASP A 520 42.24 2.36 11.88
N GLU A 521 42.05 1.07 12.02
CA GLU A 521 42.86 0.03 11.37
C GLU A 521 42.54 -0.08 9.87
N LEU A 522 41.23 0.07 9.49
CA LEU A 522 40.82 0.11 8.09
C LEU A 522 41.51 1.24 7.32
N LEU A 523 41.59 2.45 7.90
CA LEU A 523 42.25 3.59 7.25
C LEU A 523 43.73 3.32 6.92
N LYS A 524 44.39 2.48 7.68
CA LYS A 524 45.81 2.09 7.48
C LYS A 524 45.97 0.92 6.49
N SER A 525 44.88 0.19 6.24
CA SER A 525 44.88 -0.98 5.36
C SER A 525 45.22 -0.63 3.90
N ASN A 526 45.71 -1.60 3.15
CA ASN A 526 45.99 -1.45 1.73
C ASN A 526 44.83 -1.93 0.83
N GLY A 527 43.73 -2.37 1.43
CA GLY A 527 42.50 -2.73 0.72
C GLY A 527 41.90 -1.54 -0.03
N LEU A 528 41.02 -1.83 -0.97
CA LEU A 528 40.37 -0.78 -1.78
C LEU A 528 39.49 0.10 -0.92
N THR A 529 38.69 -0.48 -0.04
CA THR A 529 37.81 0.25 0.88
C THR A 529 38.60 1.19 1.77
N GLY A 530 39.74 0.70 2.36
CA GLY A 530 40.61 1.55 3.18
C GLY A 530 41.30 2.68 2.41
N LYS A 531 41.64 2.48 1.13
CA LYS A 531 42.19 3.56 0.27
C LYS A 531 41.18 4.64 -0.04
N PHE A 532 39.91 4.30 -0.29
CA PHE A 532 38.85 5.26 -0.52
C PHE A 532 38.47 5.99 0.77
N MET A 533 38.28 5.27 1.88
CA MET A 533 37.93 5.87 3.17
C MET A 533 39.03 6.80 3.71
N SER A 534 40.29 6.51 3.46
CA SER A 534 41.43 7.37 3.84
C SER A 534 41.70 8.52 2.88
N GLY A 535 40.97 8.64 1.77
CA GLY A 535 41.23 9.65 0.74
C GLY A 535 42.49 9.41 -0.12
N ARG A 536 43.22 8.31 0.08
CA ARG A 536 44.36 7.92 -0.76
C ARG A 536 43.96 7.60 -2.21
N LYS A 537 42.69 7.25 -2.41
CA LYS A 537 42.03 7.08 -3.71
C LYS A 537 40.72 7.81 -3.70
N THR A 538 40.45 8.62 -4.73
CA THR A 538 39.20 9.39 -4.85
C THR A 538 38.66 9.28 -6.27
N ILE A 539 37.37 9.55 -6.45
CA ILE A 539 36.75 9.74 -7.76
C ILE A 539 37.07 11.17 -8.20
N PRO A 540 37.75 11.39 -9.34
CA PRO A 540 38.15 12.73 -9.76
C PRO A 540 36.94 13.59 -10.10
N ILE A 541 36.98 14.85 -9.60
CA ILE A 541 35.96 15.85 -9.97
C ILE A 541 36.41 16.48 -11.30
N PRO A 542 35.54 16.58 -12.33
CA PRO A 542 35.92 17.22 -13.61
C PRO A 542 36.28 18.70 -13.41
N GLU A 543 37.45 19.09 -13.87
CA GLU A 543 37.92 20.49 -13.82
C GLU A 543 37.06 21.39 -14.70
N VAL A 544 36.61 20.91 -15.84
CA VAL A 544 35.80 21.68 -16.80
C VAL A 544 34.40 21.05 -16.93
N ARG A 545 33.38 21.88 -16.71
CA ARG A 545 31.97 21.47 -16.92
C ARG A 545 31.54 21.73 -18.36
N ARG A 546 30.70 20.86 -18.92
CA ARG A 546 30.15 21.00 -20.27
C ARG A 546 29.26 22.23 -20.39
N LYS A 547 29.41 22.97 -21.51
CA LYS A 547 28.56 24.11 -21.83
C LYS A 547 27.16 23.74 -22.28
N GLY A 548 26.95 22.49 -22.82
CA GLY A 548 25.70 22.03 -23.43
C GLY A 548 25.45 22.67 -24.79
N ASN A 549 24.29 22.38 -25.39
CA ASN A 549 23.90 22.84 -26.71
C ASN A 549 22.95 24.06 -26.70
N GLY A 550 22.67 24.64 -25.53
CA GLY A 550 21.76 25.78 -25.34
C GLY A 550 20.27 25.43 -25.42
N LYS A 551 19.93 24.19 -25.78
CA LYS A 551 18.54 23.69 -25.80
C LYS A 551 18.13 23.22 -24.43
N LYS A 552 16.83 23.24 -24.13
CA LYS A 552 16.27 22.80 -22.84
C LYS A 552 14.85 22.26 -22.99
N ILE A 553 14.43 21.39 -22.05
CA ILE A 553 13.07 21.06 -21.79
C ILE A 553 12.58 21.93 -20.63
N GLU A 554 11.42 22.52 -20.77
CA GLU A 554 10.84 23.40 -19.75
C GLU A 554 9.54 22.78 -19.24
N ILE A 555 9.42 22.63 -17.93
CA ILE A 555 8.18 22.32 -17.23
C ILE A 555 7.77 23.54 -16.41
N ARG A 556 6.49 23.90 -16.46
CA ARG A 556 5.92 25.04 -15.74
C ARG A 556 4.71 24.64 -14.94
N GLY A 557 4.64 25.11 -13.70
CA GLY A 557 3.50 24.92 -12.82
C GLY A 557 3.26 23.47 -12.39
N ALA A 558 4.32 22.66 -12.22
CA ALA A 558 4.20 21.30 -11.72
C ALA A 558 3.61 21.29 -10.32
N SER A 559 2.46 20.60 -10.11
CA SER A 559 1.66 20.67 -8.89
C SER A 559 1.10 19.32 -8.42
N GLU A 560 1.67 18.22 -8.90
CA GLU A 560 1.27 16.89 -8.45
C GLU A 560 1.84 16.61 -7.05
N ASN A 561 1.07 15.87 -6.22
CA ASN A 561 1.41 15.53 -4.86
C ASN A 561 1.83 16.76 -4.02
N ASN A 562 3.07 16.78 -3.53
CA ASN A 562 3.62 17.86 -2.71
C ASN A 562 4.28 19.01 -3.50
N LEU A 563 4.29 18.96 -4.84
CA LEU A 563 4.85 20.02 -5.67
C LEU A 563 4.00 21.30 -5.61
N LYS A 564 4.64 22.45 -5.43
CA LYS A 564 3.99 23.76 -5.23
C LYS A 564 4.13 24.66 -6.45
N TYR A 565 3.54 24.27 -7.59
CA TYR A 565 3.61 25.03 -8.87
C TYR A 565 5.05 25.31 -9.32
N VAL A 566 5.87 24.25 -9.26
CA VAL A 566 7.32 24.37 -9.53
C VAL A 566 7.60 24.57 -11.01
N ASP A 567 8.45 25.51 -11.32
CA ASP A 567 8.98 25.78 -12.68
C ASP A 567 10.43 25.31 -12.75
N VAL A 568 10.76 24.45 -13.72
CA VAL A 568 12.09 23.87 -13.88
C VAL A 568 12.50 23.82 -15.35
N ASP A 569 13.77 24.15 -15.61
CA ASP A 569 14.42 23.99 -16.91
C ASP A 569 15.44 22.84 -16.84
N PHE A 570 15.33 21.90 -17.76
CA PHE A 570 16.27 20.79 -17.92
C PHE A 570 17.13 21.01 -19.16
N PRO A 571 18.39 21.49 -19.01
CA PRO A 571 19.28 21.74 -20.14
C PRO A 571 19.67 20.45 -20.85
N LEU A 572 19.59 20.43 -22.19
CA LEU A 572 19.94 19.30 -23.03
C LEU A 572 21.45 19.23 -23.31
N GLY A 573 21.95 18.03 -23.62
CA GLY A 573 23.38 17.77 -23.84
C GLY A 573 24.23 17.86 -22.59
N LYS A 574 23.62 17.69 -21.40
CA LYS A 574 24.27 17.72 -20.09
C LYS A 574 23.86 16.55 -19.21
N LEU A 575 24.67 16.27 -18.21
CA LEU A 575 24.26 15.49 -17.03
C LEU A 575 23.59 16.46 -16.04
N VAL A 576 22.31 16.22 -15.78
CA VAL A 576 21.50 17.02 -14.85
C VAL A 576 21.19 16.16 -13.62
N CYS A 577 21.48 16.66 -12.43
CA CYS A 577 21.20 15.96 -11.17
C CYS A 577 20.05 16.66 -10.43
N VAL A 578 19.02 15.91 -10.06
CA VAL A 578 17.88 16.37 -9.25
C VAL A 578 18.04 15.82 -7.85
N THR A 579 18.35 16.68 -6.88
CA THR A 579 18.67 16.32 -5.50
C THR A 579 17.64 16.83 -4.50
N GLY A 580 17.65 16.29 -3.30
CA GLY A 580 16.79 16.72 -2.19
C GLY A 580 16.53 15.59 -1.20
N VAL A 581 16.00 15.93 -0.02
CA VAL A 581 15.70 14.98 1.05
C VAL A 581 14.66 13.93 0.60
N SER A 582 14.61 12.78 1.29
CA SER A 582 13.59 11.78 1.03
C SER A 582 12.18 12.37 1.19
N GLY A 583 11.25 12.02 0.29
CA GLY A 583 9.89 12.59 0.29
C GLY A 583 9.77 14.03 -0.21
N SER A 584 10.85 14.70 -0.68
CA SER A 584 10.79 16.10 -1.16
C SER A 584 10.03 16.28 -2.48
N GLY A 585 9.72 15.21 -3.21
CA GLY A 585 9.02 15.26 -4.49
C GLY A 585 9.89 15.07 -5.73
N LYS A 586 11.15 14.60 -5.59
CA LYS A 586 12.05 14.32 -6.72
C LYS A 586 11.44 13.40 -7.75
N SER A 587 10.99 12.21 -7.32
CA SER A 587 10.36 11.22 -8.20
C SER A 587 9.04 11.73 -8.78
N THR A 588 8.24 12.48 -8.00
CA THR A 588 7.02 13.13 -8.50
C THR A 588 7.32 14.12 -9.63
N LEU A 589 8.39 14.94 -9.51
CA LEU A 589 8.78 15.88 -10.55
C LEU A 589 9.32 15.16 -11.80
N VAL A 590 10.24 14.22 -11.59
CA VAL A 590 10.99 13.61 -12.71
C VAL A 590 10.23 12.46 -13.32
N HIS A 591 9.76 11.49 -12.53
CA HIS A 591 9.09 10.28 -13.01
C HIS A 591 7.60 10.56 -13.33
N ASP A 592 6.82 11.00 -12.33
CA ASP A 592 5.35 11.10 -12.49
C ASP A 592 4.95 12.27 -13.41
N THR A 593 5.75 13.35 -13.43
CA THR A 593 5.39 14.57 -14.16
C THR A 593 6.19 14.71 -15.45
N LEU A 594 7.52 14.79 -15.39
CA LEU A 594 8.34 15.06 -16.58
C LEU A 594 8.38 13.85 -17.53
N TYR A 595 8.83 12.69 -17.05
CA TYR A 595 8.94 11.47 -17.86
C TYR A 595 7.58 11.05 -18.42
N ALA A 596 6.58 10.92 -17.53
CA ALA A 596 5.22 10.54 -17.92
C ALA A 596 4.60 11.56 -18.91
N GLY A 597 4.86 12.87 -18.71
CA GLY A 597 4.42 13.93 -19.61
C GLY A 597 5.04 13.81 -20.99
N ILE A 598 6.36 13.59 -21.06
CA ILE A 598 7.06 13.42 -22.34
C ILE A 598 6.56 12.15 -23.06
N MET A 599 6.43 11.03 -22.35
CA MET A 599 5.96 9.77 -22.92
C MET A 599 4.52 9.84 -23.41
N LYS A 600 3.67 10.65 -22.78
CA LYS A 600 2.30 10.94 -23.25
C LYS A 600 2.32 11.69 -24.57
N GLU A 601 3.14 12.73 -24.71
CA GLU A 601 3.27 13.51 -25.94
C GLU A 601 3.81 12.66 -27.11
N ILE A 602 4.72 11.71 -26.84
CA ILE A 602 5.25 10.77 -27.84
C ILE A 602 4.21 9.66 -28.17
N GLY A 603 3.09 9.57 -27.42
CA GLY A 603 2.03 8.58 -27.64
C GLY A 603 2.30 7.19 -27.06
N SER A 604 3.30 7.04 -26.17
CA SER A 604 3.73 5.77 -25.59
C SER A 604 3.32 5.58 -24.12
N TRP A 605 2.46 6.45 -23.56
CA TRP A 605 2.03 6.42 -22.16
C TRP A 605 0.52 6.26 -22.01
N SER A 606 0.10 5.27 -21.23
CA SER A 606 -1.31 5.00 -20.92
C SER A 606 -1.68 5.26 -19.46
N GLY A 607 -0.70 5.64 -18.62
CA GLY A 607 -0.88 5.90 -17.19
C GLY A 607 -1.27 7.34 -16.89
N LYS A 608 -1.47 7.62 -15.62
CA LYS A 608 -1.67 8.99 -15.11
C LYS A 608 -0.40 9.81 -15.32
N VAL A 609 -0.57 11.07 -15.68
CA VAL A 609 0.50 12.07 -15.76
C VAL A 609 0.30 13.06 -14.62
N GLY A 610 1.37 13.42 -13.92
CA GLY A 610 1.35 14.42 -12.86
C GLY A 610 0.93 15.78 -13.40
N ARG A 611 0.25 16.57 -12.59
CA ARG A 611 -0.31 17.87 -12.98
C ARG A 611 0.76 18.91 -13.21
N PHE A 612 0.72 19.57 -14.36
CA PHE A 612 1.55 20.72 -14.72
C PHE A 612 0.78 21.65 -15.68
N LYS A 613 1.22 22.90 -15.82
CA LYS A 613 0.58 23.86 -16.73
C LYS A 613 1.10 23.75 -18.16
N LYS A 614 2.40 23.55 -18.35
CA LYS A 614 3.02 23.54 -19.68
C LYS A 614 4.30 22.70 -19.69
N LEU A 615 4.47 21.90 -20.73
CA LEU A 615 5.69 21.19 -21.08
C LEU A 615 6.13 21.63 -22.48
N SER A 616 7.40 22.02 -22.65
CA SER A 616 7.92 22.54 -23.93
C SER A 616 9.38 22.13 -24.16
N GLY A 617 9.85 22.25 -25.41
CA GLY A 617 11.19 21.84 -25.82
C GLY A 617 11.33 20.40 -26.30
N LEU A 618 10.24 19.67 -26.45
CA LEU A 618 10.24 18.25 -26.82
C LEU A 618 10.69 17.97 -28.27
N VAL A 619 10.60 18.94 -29.14
CA VAL A 619 11.08 18.83 -30.52
C VAL A 619 12.56 18.45 -30.62
N ASN A 620 13.32 18.63 -29.54
CA ASN A 620 14.74 18.32 -29.46
C ASN A 620 15.02 16.91 -28.85
N VAL A 621 14.00 16.10 -28.61
CA VAL A 621 14.11 14.78 -28.02
C VAL A 621 13.55 13.75 -29.00
N ALA A 622 14.40 12.83 -29.46
CA ALA A 622 14.00 11.78 -30.40
C ALA A 622 13.47 10.54 -29.70
N SER A 623 14.07 10.16 -28.56
CA SER A 623 13.67 9.02 -27.75
C SER A 623 13.90 9.25 -26.26
N VAL A 624 13.19 8.52 -25.45
CA VAL A 624 13.27 8.62 -23.98
C VAL A 624 13.39 7.24 -23.38
N GLU A 625 14.35 7.05 -22.49
CA GLU A 625 14.60 5.77 -21.83
C GLU A 625 14.73 5.96 -20.32
N MET A 626 14.14 5.04 -19.55
CA MET A 626 14.20 5.02 -18.09
C MET A 626 15.08 3.86 -17.60
N VAL A 627 16.01 4.17 -16.73
CA VAL A 627 16.91 3.21 -16.06
C VAL A 627 16.64 3.28 -14.57
N ASP A 628 15.79 2.41 -14.10
CA ASP A 628 15.38 2.28 -12.70
C ASP A 628 15.79 0.91 -12.12
N GLN A 629 15.61 0.72 -10.82
CA GLN A 629 15.95 -0.50 -10.09
C GLN A 629 14.88 -1.60 -10.19
N THR A 630 13.82 -1.42 -10.99
CA THR A 630 12.81 -2.44 -11.18
C THR A 630 13.41 -3.67 -11.88
N PRO A 631 12.92 -4.89 -11.60
CA PRO A 631 13.40 -6.10 -12.29
C PRO A 631 13.33 -5.98 -13.81
N ILE A 632 14.26 -6.60 -14.52
CA ILE A 632 14.31 -6.61 -16.00
C ILE A 632 13.15 -7.38 -16.65
N GLY A 633 12.31 -8.02 -15.85
CA GLY A 633 11.07 -8.68 -16.24
C GLY A 633 10.36 -9.30 -15.04
N ARG A 634 9.07 -9.61 -15.22
CA ARG A 634 8.21 -10.14 -14.17
C ARG A 634 8.22 -11.67 -14.06
N SER A 635 8.79 -12.37 -15.00
CA SER A 635 8.83 -13.84 -15.03
C SER A 635 10.26 -14.36 -14.88
N THR A 636 10.40 -15.56 -14.37
CA THR A 636 11.68 -16.30 -14.24
C THR A 636 12.37 -16.54 -15.59
N ARG A 637 11.67 -16.33 -16.72
CA ARG A 637 12.19 -16.43 -18.09
C ARG A 637 12.98 -15.20 -18.55
N SER A 638 12.82 -14.07 -17.87
CA SER A 638 13.62 -12.87 -18.16
C SER A 638 15.02 -13.06 -17.56
N ASN A 639 16.06 -12.88 -18.36
CA ASN A 639 17.45 -13.01 -17.93
C ASN A 639 18.38 -12.06 -18.70
N PRO A 640 19.64 -11.85 -18.26
CA PRO A 640 20.58 -10.94 -18.90
C PRO A 640 20.80 -11.21 -20.40
N ALA A 641 20.92 -12.48 -20.79
CA ALA A 641 21.15 -12.83 -22.20
C ALA A 641 19.98 -12.49 -23.11
N THR A 642 18.73 -12.71 -22.65
CA THR A 642 17.54 -12.35 -23.42
C THR A 642 17.32 -10.84 -23.44
N TYR A 643 17.60 -10.15 -22.36
CA TYR A 643 17.40 -8.71 -22.23
C TYR A 643 18.35 -7.93 -23.14
N THR A 644 19.62 -8.33 -23.24
CA THR A 644 20.62 -7.73 -24.14
C THR A 644 20.51 -8.22 -25.58
N LYS A 645 19.59 -9.17 -25.86
CA LYS A 645 19.45 -9.84 -27.17
C LYS A 645 20.69 -10.66 -27.60
N ALA A 646 21.59 -10.98 -26.70
CA ALA A 646 22.71 -11.89 -26.99
C ALA A 646 22.20 -13.32 -27.26
N PHE A 647 21.11 -13.69 -26.57
CA PHE A 647 20.50 -15.03 -26.70
C PHE A 647 19.97 -15.31 -28.11
N ASP A 648 19.61 -14.30 -28.89
CA ASP A 648 19.18 -14.48 -30.28
C ASP A 648 20.34 -15.05 -31.14
N GLY A 649 21.55 -14.46 -31.04
CA GLY A 649 22.76 -14.97 -31.70
C GLY A 649 23.15 -16.36 -31.22
N ILE A 650 23.00 -16.66 -29.92
CA ILE A 650 23.29 -17.99 -29.37
C ILE A 650 22.33 -19.04 -29.96
N ARG A 651 21.04 -18.77 -30.03
CA ARG A 651 20.05 -19.68 -30.65
C ARG A 651 20.33 -19.92 -32.11
N ASP A 652 20.68 -18.87 -32.88
CA ASP A 652 21.06 -18.98 -34.27
C ASP A 652 22.29 -19.89 -34.43
N LEU A 653 23.30 -19.70 -33.61
CA LEU A 653 24.52 -20.52 -33.62
C LEU A 653 24.22 -22.01 -33.38
N PHE A 654 23.42 -22.33 -32.35
CA PHE A 654 23.03 -23.71 -32.05
C PHE A 654 22.27 -24.36 -33.21
N ALA A 655 21.39 -23.62 -33.90
CA ALA A 655 20.64 -24.09 -35.06
C ALA A 655 21.56 -24.37 -36.27
N THR A 656 22.74 -23.78 -36.35
CA THR A 656 23.68 -24.03 -37.44
C THR A 656 24.52 -25.32 -37.24
N THR A 657 24.50 -25.88 -36.04
CA THR A 657 25.26 -27.11 -35.72
C THR A 657 24.80 -28.30 -36.59
N ARG A 658 25.72 -29.19 -36.90
CA ARG A 658 25.43 -30.40 -37.70
C ARG A 658 24.31 -31.24 -37.10
N GLN A 659 24.31 -31.40 -35.77
CA GLN A 659 23.30 -32.18 -35.06
C GLN A 659 21.91 -31.53 -35.12
N ALA A 660 21.82 -30.22 -34.93
CA ALA A 660 20.55 -29.48 -35.04
C ALA A 660 19.97 -29.60 -36.46
N LYS A 661 20.81 -29.48 -37.48
CA LYS A 661 20.39 -29.64 -38.89
C LYS A 661 19.84 -31.03 -39.20
N ILE A 662 20.48 -32.09 -38.67
CA ILE A 662 20.03 -33.49 -38.85
C ILE A 662 18.66 -33.68 -38.14
N MET A 663 18.45 -33.07 -36.99
CA MET A 663 17.20 -33.17 -36.23
C MET A 663 16.10 -32.20 -36.73
N GLY A 664 16.43 -31.35 -37.70
CA GLY A 664 15.47 -30.34 -38.22
C GLY A 664 15.15 -29.21 -37.24
N PHE A 665 16.07 -28.93 -36.29
CA PHE A 665 15.85 -27.89 -35.30
C PHE A 665 16.18 -26.50 -35.88
N THR A 666 15.25 -25.59 -35.66
CA THR A 666 15.35 -24.17 -36.02
C THR A 666 15.74 -23.35 -34.76
N PRO A 667 16.15 -22.08 -34.87
CA PRO A 667 16.42 -21.24 -33.70
C PRO A 667 15.29 -21.17 -32.66
N GLY A 668 14.04 -21.37 -33.09
CA GLY A 668 12.88 -21.42 -32.20
C GLY A 668 12.89 -22.59 -31.23
N HIS A 669 13.46 -23.73 -31.61
CA HIS A 669 13.59 -24.91 -30.76
C HIS A 669 14.56 -24.69 -29.59
N PHE A 670 15.51 -23.79 -29.73
CA PHE A 670 16.46 -23.38 -28.68
C PHE A 670 15.93 -22.23 -27.80
N SER A 671 14.64 -21.85 -27.94
CA SER A 671 13.99 -20.86 -27.10
C SER A 671 13.18 -21.53 -25.99
N PHE A 672 13.36 -21.09 -24.75
CA PHE A 672 12.53 -21.51 -23.61
C PHE A 672 11.21 -20.70 -23.52
N ASN A 673 11.02 -19.69 -24.40
CA ASN A 673 9.80 -18.84 -24.41
C ASN A 673 8.70 -19.34 -25.34
N VAL A 674 9.05 -20.16 -26.34
CA VAL A 674 8.07 -20.64 -27.33
C VAL A 674 7.98 -22.18 -27.30
N PRO A 675 6.81 -22.74 -27.65
CA PRO A 675 6.65 -24.20 -27.74
C PRO A 675 7.60 -24.82 -28.78
N GLY A 676 7.92 -26.09 -28.63
CA GLY A 676 8.71 -26.87 -29.58
C GLY A 676 10.02 -27.42 -29.01
N GLY A 677 10.76 -26.65 -28.20
CA GLY A 677 11.99 -27.14 -27.57
C GLY A 677 12.01 -26.98 -26.05
N ARG A 678 11.15 -26.17 -25.49
CA ARG A 678 11.02 -25.97 -24.03
C ARG A 678 10.41 -27.19 -23.34
N CYS A 679 10.66 -27.33 -22.06
CA CYS A 679 9.92 -28.26 -21.20
C CYS A 679 8.46 -27.79 -21.12
N GLU A 680 7.53 -28.68 -21.47
CA GLU A 680 6.10 -28.30 -21.45
C GLU A 680 5.51 -28.29 -20.05
N THR A 681 6.08 -29.03 -19.08
CA THR A 681 5.63 -29.08 -17.69
C THR A 681 5.82 -27.74 -17.00
N CYS A 682 7.02 -27.14 -17.08
CA CYS A 682 7.32 -25.82 -16.51
C CYS A 682 7.24 -24.70 -17.55
N GLN A 683 6.85 -25.02 -18.78
CA GLN A 683 6.77 -24.06 -19.89
C GLN A 683 8.05 -23.23 -20.12
N GLY A 684 9.20 -23.82 -19.79
CA GLY A 684 10.51 -23.19 -19.94
C GLY A 684 10.96 -22.32 -18.76
N GLU A 685 10.22 -22.31 -17.66
CA GLU A 685 10.61 -21.57 -16.45
C GLU A 685 11.74 -22.24 -15.67
N GLY A 686 11.81 -23.56 -15.75
CA GLY A 686 12.77 -24.36 -14.98
C GLY A 686 12.27 -24.66 -13.57
N VAL A 687 11.29 -23.92 -13.08
CA VAL A 687 10.67 -24.06 -11.76
C VAL A 687 9.16 -24.24 -11.89
N GLN A 688 8.54 -24.78 -10.86
CA GLN A 688 7.09 -24.82 -10.67
C GLN A 688 6.76 -24.02 -9.44
N THR A 689 5.93 -23.01 -9.59
CA THR A 689 5.46 -22.15 -8.49
C THR A 689 4.24 -22.80 -7.86
N ILE A 690 4.28 -23.00 -6.54
CA ILE A 690 3.15 -23.43 -5.72
C ILE A 690 2.61 -22.18 -5.04
N GLU A 691 1.42 -21.75 -5.47
CA GLU A 691 0.74 -20.61 -4.85
C GLU A 691 0.25 -20.98 -3.44
N MET A 692 0.70 -20.23 -2.45
CA MET A 692 0.31 -20.38 -1.05
C MET A 692 -0.63 -19.23 -0.67
N GLN A 693 -1.87 -19.56 -0.27
CA GLN A 693 -2.90 -18.55 0.01
C GLN A 693 -2.53 -17.54 1.13
N PHE A 694 -1.66 -17.93 2.07
CA PHE A 694 -1.31 -17.14 3.26
C PHE A 694 0.20 -16.95 3.48
N LEU A 695 1.03 -17.57 2.65
CA LEU A 695 2.50 -17.52 2.71
C LEU A 695 3.04 -17.07 1.36
N ALA A 696 4.34 -16.77 1.28
CA ALA A 696 5.00 -16.53 0.01
C ALA A 696 4.95 -17.78 -0.88
N ASP A 697 4.80 -17.60 -2.19
CA ASP A 697 4.77 -18.69 -3.15
C ASP A 697 6.11 -19.45 -3.13
N ILE A 698 6.06 -20.78 -3.19
CA ILE A 698 7.25 -21.63 -3.19
C ILE A 698 7.60 -22.00 -4.62
N GLU A 699 8.84 -21.75 -5.03
CA GLU A 699 9.39 -22.18 -6.32
C GLU A 699 10.20 -23.46 -6.14
N LEU A 700 9.76 -24.54 -6.77
CA LEU A 700 10.49 -25.84 -6.78
C LEU A 700 11.08 -26.11 -8.16
N PRO A 701 12.29 -26.68 -8.25
CA PRO A 701 12.84 -27.14 -9.53
C PRO A 701 11.87 -28.08 -10.23
N CYS A 702 11.65 -27.88 -11.52
CA CYS A 702 10.76 -28.74 -12.31
C CYS A 702 11.32 -30.16 -12.41
N GLU A 703 10.62 -31.14 -11.89
CA GLU A 703 11.03 -32.57 -11.90
C GLU A 703 11.19 -33.12 -13.32
N ALA A 704 10.36 -32.69 -14.28
CA ALA A 704 10.39 -33.21 -15.66
C ALA A 704 11.65 -32.83 -16.42
N CYS A 705 12.24 -31.65 -16.16
CA CYS A 705 13.46 -31.18 -16.80
C CYS A 705 14.64 -30.99 -15.82
N ASN A 706 14.46 -31.31 -14.55
CA ASN A 706 15.44 -31.09 -13.48
C ASN A 706 15.99 -29.66 -13.48
N GLY A 707 15.10 -28.66 -13.64
CA GLY A 707 15.47 -27.25 -13.71
C GLY A 707 16.05 -26.78 -15.05
N MET A 708 16.35 -27.67 -15.98
CA MET A 708 17.07 -27.33 -17.22
C MET A 708 16.25 -26.62 -18.31
N ARG A 709 14.98 -26.33 -18.08
CA ARG A 709 14.09 -25.53 -18.97
C ARG A 709 13.72 -26.15 -20.32
N TYR A 710 14.52 -27.08 -20.85
CA TYR A 710 14.40 -27.67 -22.17
C TYR A 710 14.05 -29.15 -22.14
N ARG A 711 13.60 -29.66 -23.29
CA ARG A 711 13.44 -31.07 -23.55
C ARG A 711 14.81 -31.73 -23.73
N LYS A 712 14.89 -33.04 -23.42
CA LYS A 712 16.13 -33.82 -23.48
C LYS A 712 16.74 -33.87 -24.89
N ASP A 713 15.91 -33.90 -25.96
CA ASP A 713 16.37 -33.91 -27.33
C ASP A 713 17.11 -32.62 -27.70
N ILE A 714 16.62 -31.48 -27.24
CA ILE A 714 17.29 -30.18 -27.46
C ILE A 714 18.63 -30.12 -26.69
N LEU A 715 18.67 -30.63 -25.46
CA LEU A 715 19.89 -30.68 -24.64
C LEU A 715 20.94 -31.64 -25.21
N SER A 716 20.57 -32.55 -26.11
CA SER A 716 21.51 -33.40 -26.79
C SER A 716 22.39 -32.65 -27.81
N VAL A 717 21.92 -31.51 -28.33
CA VAL A 717 22.64 -30.66 -29.28
C VAL A 717 23.74 -29.90 -28.53
N LYS A 718 24.99 -30.06 -28.99
CA LYS A 718 26.16 -29.43 -28.39
C LYS A 718 26.93 -28.56 -29.37
N HIS A 719 27.43 -27.44 -28.88
CA HIS A 719 28.43 -26.59 -29.53
C HIS A 719 29.68 -26.58 -28.66
N GLN A 720 30.84 -26.92 -29.21
CA GLN A 720 32.13 -27.04 -28.43
C GLN A 720 31.97 -27.84 -27.11
N GLY A 721 31.15 -28.92 -27.14
CA GLY A 721 30.93 -29.77 -25.97
C GLY A 721 29.86 -29.34 -25.01
N GLN A 722 29.35 -28.11 -25.09
CA GLN A 722 28.32 -27.55 -24.20
C GLN A 722 26.94 -27.53 -24.90
N ASN A 723 25.87 -27.82 -24.15
CA ASN A 723 24.49 -27.65 -24.60
C ASN A 723 23.97 -26.26 -24.32
N ILE A 724 22.75 -25.95 -24.75
CA ILE A 724 22.16 -24.62 -24.59
C ILE A 724 21.92 -24.23 -23.11
N TYR A 725 21.66 -25.20 -22.22
CA TYR A 725 21.50 -24.96 -20.79
C TYR A 725 22.86 -24.69 -20.13
N ASP A 726 23.89 -25.47 -20.48
CA ASP A 726 25.25 -25.25 -19.98
C ASP A 726 25.75 -23.84 -20.31
N VAL A 727 25.41 -23.33 -21.50
CA VAL A 727 25.71 -21.95 -21.90
C VAL A 727 24.93 -20.91 -21.04
N LEU A 728 23.67 -21.17 -20.72
CA LEU A 728 22.92 -20.29 -19.83
C LEU A 728 23.48 -20.25 -18.40
N GLU A 729 24.15 -21.31 -17.97
CA GLU A 729 24.80 -21.39 -16.65
C GLU A 729 26.23 -20.76 -16.63
N MET A 730 26.79 -20.43 -17.78
CA MET A 730 28.06 -19.71 -17.86
C MET A 730 27.94 -18.29 -17.32
N SER A 731 28.99 -17.79 -16.66
CA SER A 731 29.11 -16.36 -16.40
C SER A 731 29.28 -15.57 -17.70
N VAL A 732 29.02 -14.27 -17.66
CA VAL A 732 29.25 -13.38 -18.82
C VAL A 732 30.72 -13.45 -19.27
N SER A 733 31.65 -13.41 -18.31
CA SER A 733 33.11 -13.49 -18.59
C SER A 733 33.49 -14.81 -19.24
N ASP A 734 32.98 -15.96 -18.73
CA ASP A 734 33.26 -17.27 -19.34
C ASP A 734 32.66 -17.39 -20.75
N ALA A 735 31.44 -16.84 -20.92
CA ALA A 735 30.77 -16.85 -22.21
C ALA A 735 31.48 -15.99 -23.27
N LEU A 736 32.12 -14.88 -22.88
CA LEU A 736 32.94 -14.08 -23.79
C LEU A 736 34.13 -14.87 -24.33
N GLY A 737 34.80 -15.66 -23.49
CA GLY A 737 35.84 -16.59 -23.91
C GLY A 737 35.30 -17.72 -24.78
N PHE A 738 34.16 -18.31 -24.43
CA PHE A 738 33.55 -19.42 -25.17
C PHE A 738 33.07 -19.02 -26.59
N PHE A 739 32.59 -17.79 -26.75
CA PHE A 739 32.13 -17.26 -28.04
C PHE A 739 33.14 -16.36 -28.73
N GLU A 740 34.42 -16.46 -28.39
CA GLU A 740 35.49 -15.68 -29.02
C GLU A 740 35.43 -15.80 -30.56
N GLY A 741 35.46 -14.68 -31.26
CA GLY A 741 35.34 -14.62 -32.73
C GLY A 741 33.91 -14.61 -33.28
N ILE A 742 32.88 -14.57 -32.43
CA ILE A 742 31.46 -14.49 -32.84
C ILE A 742 30.90 -13.11 -32.45
N ASP A 743 31.20 -12.08 -33.27
CA ASP A 743 30.97 -10.69 -32.92
C ASP A 743 29.52 -10.34 -32.59
N ASN A 744 28.54 -10.98 -33.23
CA ASN A 744 27.11 -10.74 -32.97
C ASN A 744 26.67 -11.20 -31.57
N ILE A 745 27.45 -12.04 -30.87
CA ILE A 745 27.22 -12.46 -29.47
C ILE A 745 28.15 -11.68 -28.56
N THR A 746 29.47 -11.67 -28.85
CA THR A 746 30.47 -11.09 -27.97
C THR A 746 30.32 -9.60 -27.77
N ASN A 747 29.93 -8.84 -28.79
CA ASN A 747 29.68 -7.39 -28.65
C ASN A 747 28.53 -7.07 -27.67
N LYS A 748 27.49 -7.90 -27.63
CA LYS A 748 26.37 -7.74 -26.67
C LYS A 748 26.71 -8.21 -25.25
N LEU A 749 27.59 -9.17 -25.08
CA LEU A 749 28.06 -9.65 -23.79
C LEU A 749 29.14 -8.72 -23.20
N ARG A 750 30.02 -8.17 -24.03
CA ARG A 750 31.05 -7.23 -23.59
C ARG A 750 30.50 -6.03 -22.82
N VAL A 751 29.39 -5.53 -23.25
CA VAL A 751 28.73 -4.41 -22.58
C VAL A 751 28.27 -4.78 -21.15
N LEU A 752 27.87 -6.06 -20.92
CA LEU A 752 27.59 -6.53 -19.56
C LEU A 752 28.85 -6.59 -18.70
N GLU A 753 29.99 -6.96 -19.29
CA GLU A 753 31.27 -6.97 -18.60
C GLU A 753 31.73 -5.54 -18.29
N ASP A 754 31.59 -4.62 -19.25
CA ASP A 754 31.95 -3.19 -19.09
C ASP A 754 31.20 -2.52 -17.94
N VAL A 755 29.93 -2.92 -17.66
CA VAL A 755 29.16 -2.43 -16.52
C VAL A 755 29.45 -3.21 -15.21
N GLY A 756 30.51 -4.07 -15.20
CA GLY A 756 30.93 -4.82 -14.03
C GLY A 756 30.04 -6.01 -13.68
N LEU A 757 29.33 -6.59 -14.66
CA LEU A 757 28.45 -7.76 -14.48
C LEU A 757 29.03 -9.05 -15.08
N GLY A 758 30.34 -9.13 -15.23
CA GLY A 758 31.05 -10.30 -15.77
C GLY A 758 30.75 -11.58 -15.00
N TYR A 759 30.48 -11.50 -13.71
CA TYR A 759 30.17 -12.63 -12.84
C TYR A 759 28.74 -13.17 -12.97
N LEU A 760 27.80 -12.44 -13.55
CA LEU A 760 26.41 -12.89 -13.69
C LEU A 760 26.30 -14.06 -14.64
N LYS A 761 25.45 -15.04 -14.30
CA LYS A 761 25.10 -16.10 -15.25
C LYS A 761 24.19 -15.59 -16.34
N LEU A 762 24.41 -16.02 -17.58
CA LEU A 762 23.60 -15.62 -18.73
C LEU A 762 22.10 -15.90 -18.56
N GLY A 763 21.77 -17.04 -17.94
CA GLY A 763 20.42 -17.52 -17.70
C GLY A 763 19.84 -17.14 -16.34
N GLN A 764 20.53 -16.33 -15.51
CA GLN A 764 20.04 -15.94 -14.19
C GLN A 764 18.70 -15.21 -14.29
N SER A 765 17.73 -15.62 -13.48
CA SER A 765 16.41 -15.00 -13.49
C SER A 765 16.46 -13.50 -13.18
N GLY A 766 15.75 -12.69 -13.94
CA GLY A 766 15.66 -11.25 -13.68
C GLY A 766 15.00 -10.89 -12.35
N THR A 767 14.25 -11.81 -11.77
CA THR A 767 13.60 -11.64 -10.45
C THR A 767 14.59 -11.87 -9.28
N THR A 768 15.73 -12.55 -9.53
CA THR A 768 16.75 -12.81 -8.51
C THR A 768 17.90 -11.79 -8.53
N LEU A 769 17.91 -10.88 -9.51
CA LEU A 769 18.89 -9.81 -9.58
C LEU A 769 18.63 -8.78 -8.46
N SER A 770 19.69 -8.26 -7.88
CA SER A 770 19.61 -7.08 -7.01
C SER A 770 19.13 -5.86 -7.83
N GLY A 771 18.58 -4.81 -7.16
CA GLY A 771 18.17 -3.60 -7.82
C GLY A 771 19.29 -2.96 -8.65
N GLY A 772 20.51 -2.91 -8.12
CA GLY A 772 21.68 -2.40 -8.81
C GLY A 772 22.12 -3.26 -10.00
N GLU A 773 22.03 -4.60 -9.92
CA GLU A 773 22.31 -5.49 -11.03
C GLU A 773 21.29 -5.30 -12.16
N ALA A 774 19.98 -5.28 -11.83
CA ALA A 774 18.92 -5.03 -12.80
C ALA A 774 19.10 -3.69 -13.53
N GLN A 775 19.47 -2.64 -12.80
CA GLN A 775 19.74 -1.32 -13.35
C GLN A 775 20.96 -1.35 -14.31
N ARG A 776 22.05 -2.01 -13.93
CA ARG A 776 23.24 -2.17 -14.77
C ARG A 776 22.97 -2.99 -16.03
N VAL A 777 22.15 -4.05 -15.95
CA VAL A 777 21.70 -4.80 -17.14
C VAL A 777 20.90 -3.92 -18.09
N LYS A 778 20.04 -3.03 -17.57
CA LYS A 778 19.31 -2.04 -18.38
C LYS A 778 20.28 -1.06 -19.06
N LEU A 779 21.23 -0.53 -18.30
CA LEU A 779 22.26 0.37 -18.83
C LEU A 779 23.08 -0.31 -19.95
N ALA A 780 23.52 -1.56 -19.76
CA ALA A 780 24.24 -2.33 -20.75
C ALA A 780 23.49 -2.43 -22.08
N ARG A 781 22.17 -2.65 -22.04
CA ARG A 781 21.34 -2.71 -23.25
C ARG A 781 21.34 -1.41 -24.04
N PHE A 782 21.39 -0.26 -23.38
CA PHE A 782 21.42 1.04 -24.04
C PHE A 782 22.80 1.33 -24.66
N LEU A 783 23.86 0.96 -23.96
CA LEU A 783 25.24 1.08 -24.48
C LEU A 783 25.51 0.17 -25.70
N ALA A 784 24.76 -0.94 -25.81
CA ALA A 784 24.87 -1.86 -26.94
C ALA A 784 24.15 -1.40 -28.22
N ARG A 785 23.42 -0.28 -28.18
CA ARG A 785 22.76 0.29 -29.37
C ARG A 785 23.68 1.25 -30.07
N ASP A 786 23.95 1.00 -31.35
CA ASP A 786 24.48 2.01 -32.27
C ASP A 786 23.32 3.00 -32.54
N GLU A 787 23.40 4.23 -32.06
CA GLU A 787 22.45 5.33 -32.27
C GLU A 787 21.72 5.82 -31.03
N SER A 788 21.26 7.03 -31.01
CA SER A 788 20.88 8.10 -31.92
C SER A 788 21.11 9.46 -31.27
N ASP A 789 21.38 10.45 -32.09
CA ASP A 789 21.32 11.84 -31.70
C ASP A 789 20.02 12.15 -30.96
N HIS A 790 20.12 12.73 -29.74
CA HIS A 790 19.03 13.30 -28.95
C HIS A 790 18.18 12.33 -28.10
N THR A 791 18.74 11.21 -27.62
CA THR A 791 18.08 10.39 -26.58
C THR A 791 18.15 11.07 -25.20
N LEU A 792 17.03 11.05 -24.49
CA LEU A 792 16.93 11.52 -23.11
C LEU A 792 16.92 10.31 -22.17
N TYR A 793 17.95 10.18 -21.35
CA TYR A 793 18.04 9.12 -20.34
C TYR A 793 17.64 9.64 -18.96
N PHE A 794 16.77 8.90 -18.31
CA PHE A 794 16.45 9.10 -16.90
C PHE A 794 17.09 7.98 -16.08
N PHE A 795 17.87 8.36 -15.09
CA PHE A 795 18.48 7.43 -14.13
C PHE A 795 17.87 7.67 -12.74
N ASP A 796 17.27 6.65 -12.17
CA ASP A 796 16.74 6.70 -10.82
C ASP A 796 17.73 6.06 -9.86
N GLU A 797 18.38 6.90 -9.05
CA GLU A 797 19.40 6.50 -8.06
C GLU A 797 20.50 5.56 -8.61
N PRO A 798 21.23 5.91 -9.67
CA PRO A 798 22.11 4.99 -10.40
C PRO A 798 23.34 4.51 -9.63
N THR A 799 23.67 5.16 -8.54
CA THR A 799 24.84 4.81 -7.70
C THR A 799 24.45 4.24 -6.35
N THR A 800 23.16 4.15 -6.08
CA THR A 800 22.64 3.63 -4.82
C THR A 800 22.94 2.13 -4.68
N GLY A 801 23.45 1.72 -3.52
CA GLY A 801 23.85 0.34 -3.27
C GLY A 801 25.13 -0.08 -3.99
N LEU A 802 25.95 0.84 -4.45
CA LEU A 802 27.23 0.56 -5.09
C LEU A 802 28.41 1.01 -4.23
N ASP A 803 29.41 0.14 -4.15
CA ASP A 803 30.69 0.50 -3.57
C ASP A 803 31.38 1.62 -4.37
N PRO A 804 32.39 2.28 -3.82
CA PRO A 804 33.07 3.38 -4.50
C PRO A 804 33.70 3.04 -5.85
N ILE A 805 34.06 1.76 -6.07
CA ILE A 805 34.67 1.31 -7.32
C ILE A 805 33.60 1.25 -8.40
N MET A 806 32.47 0.60 -8.08
CA MET A 806 31.36 0.47 -9.01
C MET A 806 30.68 1.82 -9.25
N THR A 807 30.60 2.68 -8.23
CA THR A 807 30.15 4.06 -8.37
C THR A 807 31.00 4.81 -9.41
N LYS A 808 32.32 4.63 -9.39
CA LYS A 808 33.22 5.20 -10.40
C LYS A 808 32.90 4.65 -11.79
N VAL A 809 32.78 3.34 -11.95
CA VAL A 809 32.45 2.70 -13.24
C VAL A 809 31.12 3.23 -13.80
N ILE A 810 30.07 3.27 -12.99
CA ILE A 810 28.76 3.76 -13.43
C ILE A 810 28.82 5.25 -13.79
N ASN A 811 29.49 6.07 -13.00
CA ASN A 811 29.68 7.48 -13.32
C ASN A 811 30.43 7.67 -14.65
N GLU A 812 31.49 6.88 -14.91
CA GLU A 812 32.21 6.91 -16.19
C GLU A 812 31.32 6.48 -17.36
N LEU A 813 30.46 5.46 -17.17
CA LEU A 813 29.51 4.98 -18.18
C LEU A 813 28.40 6.01 -18.46
N ILE A 814 27.79 6.60 -17.41
CA ILE A 814 26.81 7.69 -17.57
C ILE A 814 27.47 8.87 -18.30
N HIS A 815 28.72 9.16 -17.98
CA HIS A 815 29.49 10.20 -18.65
C HIS A 815 29.78 9.83 -20.11
N LYS A 816 30.06 8.57 -20.41
CA LYS A 816 30.23 8.04 -21.77
C LYS A 816 28.93 8.15 -22.56
N CYS A 817 27.77 7.75 -22.00
CA CYS A 817 26.46 7.96 -22.62
C CYS A 817 26.22 9.43 -22.97
N ALA A 818 26.49 10.31 -22.04
CA ALA A 818 26.35 11.75 -22.26
C ALA A 818 27.38 12.31 -23.25
N HIS A 819 28.55 11.72 -23.41
CA HIS A 819 29.67 12.24 -24.24
C HIS A 819 29.68 11.67 -25.64
N GLU A 820 29.69 10.36 -25.76
CA GLU A 820 29.86 9.69 -27.05
C GLU A 820 28.54 9.61 -27.82
N LEU A 821 27.41 9.47 -27.11
CA LEU A 821 26.08 9.41 -27.71
C LEU A 821 25.40 10.76 -27.82
N SER A 822 26.09 11.89 -27.48
CA SER A 822 25.49 13.25 -27.41
C SER A 822 24.17 13.33 -26.70
N ALA A 823 23.91 12.40 -25.76
CA ALA A 823 22.66 12.24 -25.04
C ALA A 823 22.53 13.25 -23.88
N THR A 824 21.28 13.48 -23.47
CA THR A 824 20.97 14.21 -22.23
C THR A 824 20.67 13.18 -21.15
N THR A 825 21.26 13.39 -19.97
CA THR A 825 21.07 12.52 -18.83
C THR A 825 20.46 13.29 -17.67
N ILE A 826 19.33 12.80 -17.12
CA ILE A 826 18.72 13.32 -15.90
C ILE A 826 18.84 12.23 -14.85
N THR A 827 19.49 12.54 -13.72
CA THR A 827 19.70 11.61 -12.60
C THR A 827 18.95 12.14 -11.38
N ILE A 828 18.22 11.26 -10.71
CA ILE A 828 17.54 11.54 -9.46
C ILE A 828 18.44 11.10 -8.31
#